data_b8a1d2ce704633f666bd19e41c248f97
#
_entry.id   b8a1d2ce704633f666bd19e41c248f97
#
_cell.length_a   1.000
_cell.length_b   1.000
_cell.length_c   1.000
_cell.angle_alpha   90.00
_cell.angle_beta   90.00
_cell.angle_gamma   90.00
#
_symmetry.space_group_name_H-M   'P 1'
#
loop_
_entity.id
_entity.type
_entity.pdbx_description
1 polymer ?
#
loop_
_entity_poly.entity_id
_entity_poly.type
_entity_poly.pdbx_seq_one_letter_code
_entity_poly.pdbx_strand_id
1 'polypeptide(L)'
;MVPKVADLGLSRLFSGSHTQVTERIRGTQKYMPPEFIKQGYISIKNDVFSLGIVMIEIMAGPTGYSDFLEMEIVAQYVEEVHTSWSTLIKSTSEYPAEELHQVNVCINTAIQCVDSERDNRPTIAVILDVLNRTETHMPSSKKKPHIPQGQSADVPSLRIGPETMTDEVDYIANKKKHFNRMPTSFNTIVQQVTDRETSSIVEPTLIIGRNEEKHRILSILTESNTEEMAILPIYGIGGIGKTTLAQLVSNDTQFQSYSRVWIYVSQKFDLNKIGNSIISQLTNEISHISDTQMLHNRLGELFAGKRILIVLDDLWEQDPYQLDKLNTMLRPRLGSKVVIVTTRDQAIARKISRSVVPYQINFLTNDMCWSIIKQKSSFEDRDDKRYLEHIGRDIAIKCGGVALAAQSLGYMLRDMESDQWESVRDSYIWNLSTMEDPSLRSHEVLLSLLLSYSLMHEFLQLCFSYCAVFPKGHVIPKYDLIQQWMALGFTGPSSTFDSIQLCEKYITQLLGMSFLQHSKTPSLSYYESGWPIARLGTKDVTFFTMHDLVHDIAMAILGDLVNNKGYPRGKRCRYALLTDSSKPLQLSMSCPANLKALHFLGCRNLELRSDAFSLAIGLCVLDLSECLINKLPDSIGQLKQLRFLRAPWIQDQMIPGCITKLSELNYLNLRGSFIKKLPESIGDMKGLMHLDLSNCRLAELPVSFAELKQLVHLDLSNSAVLISAFGGFTKLQHLNLSATFIDNISELSKAIGNLIKLIYLNLSESLSFDMSPSEDPIGSLLDSISTLSNLEHLDLSENFRLSSIPESMGNLRKLHTLDLLGCEELTKLPDSMVNMVSLKVLNVETCVALDESVLSLLNIASLPHFLVHADSAKCSSNIILLEPTNPDKLTIDRLENVKSAEEAHSIKLVEKQKLEHLTFQWTVGAGRFVDDKQVLEKLVPPSSVKKLFITGYRSFSIPDWLMDVRHHLPNILEIHLCDFPN
;
A
#
# COMPACT_ATOMS: atom_id res chain seq x y z
N MET A 1 6.06 1.20 40.05
CA MET A 1 6.58 0.62 38.79
C MET A 1 6.19 -0.86 38.76
N VAL A 2 5.45 -1.30 37.75
CA VAL A 2 5.22 -2.74 37.55
C VAL A 2 6.34 -3.24 36.64
N PRO A 3 7.25 -4.09 37.13
CA PRO A 3 8.33 -4.61 36.30
C PRO A 3 7.75 -5.48 35.19
N LYS A 4 8.08 -5.18 33.94
CA LYS A 4 7.75 -5.98 32.77
C LYS A 4 8.99 -6.74 32.33
N VAL A 5 8.89 -8.06 32.27
CA VAL A 5 9.99 -8.95 31.87
C VAL A 5 10.03 -9.06 30.36
N ALA A 6 11.16 -8.66 29.77
CA ALA A 6 11.45 -8.83 28.35
C ALA A 6 12.52 -9.91 28.15
N ASP A 7 12.45 -10.61 27.02
CA ASP A 7 13.40 -11.62 26.54
C ASP A 7 13.58 -12.87 27.42
N LEU A 8 12.54 -13.67 27.56
CA LEU A 8 12.57 -15.02 28.10
C LEU A 8 13.08 -16.00 26.99
N GLY A 9 14.40 -16.03 26.76
CA GLY A 9 14.97 -16.55 25.49
C GLY A 9 14.96 -18.07 25.31
N LEU A 10 15.36 -18.89 26.30
CA LEU A 10 15.70 -20.31 26.07
C LEU A 10 14.62 -21.30 26.50
N SER A 11 13.85 -21.03 27.52
CA SER A 11 12.79 -21.94 28.00
C SER A 11 11.56 -21.99 27.11
N ARG A 12 11.43 -21.04 26.18
CA ARG A 12 10.34 -21.01 25.16
C ARG A 12 10.38 -22.21 24.23
N LEU A 13 11.49 -22.93 24.19
CA LEU A 13 11.70 -24.07 23.30
C LEU A 13 11.04 -25.36 23.82
N PHE A 14 10.54 -25.36 25.07
CA PHE A 14 10.10 -26.61 25.71
C PHE A 14 8.71 -26.48 26.37
N SER A 15 7.80 -27.33 25.94
CA SER A 15 6.52 -27.59 26.63
C SER A 15 6.72 -28.73 27.62
N GLY A 16 6.84 -28.39 28.92
CA GLY A 16 6.89 -29.41 30.00
C GLY A 16 8.09 -29.30 30.95
N SER A 17 8.05 -30.06 32.05
CA SER A 17 9.02 -30.05 33.11
C SER A 17 10.38 -30.75 32.82
N HIS A 18 10.66 -31.00 31.54
CA HIS A 18 11.86 -31.74 31.14
C HIS A 18 13.05 -30.82 30.89
N THR A 19 14.21 -31.22 31.48
CA THR A 19 15.53 -30.59 31.23
C THR A 19 16.13 -31.22 29.99
N GLN A 20 16.64 -30.39 29.06
CA GLN A 20 17.38 -30.83 27.89
C GLN A 20 18.82 -30.33 27.92
N VAL A 21 19.72 -31.04 27.24
CA VAL A 21 21.13 -30.69 27.13
C VAL A 21 21.39 -30.14 25.72
N THR A 22 22.08 -28.99 25.62
CA THR A 22 22.55 -28.43 24.36
C THR A 22 24.06 -28.42 24.28
N GLU A 23 24.61 -28.75 23.12
CA GLU A 23 26.05 -28.66 22.86
C GLU A 23 26.49 -27.24 22.47
N ARG A 24 25.57 -26.34 22.16
CA ARG A 24 25.90 -24.98 21.75
C ARG A 24 25.27 -23.94 22.68
N ILE A 25 26.13 -23.26 23.45
CA ILE A 25 25.76 -22.17 24.35
C ILE A 25 25.58 -20.90 23.50
N ARG A 26 24.37 -20.36 23.42
CA ARG A 26 24.02 -19.07 22.75
C ARG A 26 23.25 -18.19 23.71
N GLY A 27 23.57 -16.89 23.72
CA GLY A 27 22.91 -15.83 24.49
C GLY A 27 23.93 -14.95 25.22
N THR A 28 23.45 -13.90 25.88
CA THR A 28 24.30 -12.98 26.65
C THR A 28 24.75 -13.65 27.94
N GLN A 29 26.02 -13.95 28.06
CA GLN A 29 26.60 -14.74 29.14
C GLN A 29 26.24 -14.25 30.56
N LYS A 30 26.04 -12.94 30.73
CA LYS A 30 25.67 -12.30 31.99
C LYS A 30 24.36 -12.84 32.58
N TYR A 31 23.39 -13.19 31.73
CA TYR A 31 22.06 -13.66 32.15
C TYR A 31 21.89 -15.19 32.13
N MET A 32 22.98 -15.92 31.92
CA MET A 32 22.98 -17.39 31.86
C MET A 32 23.25 -18.01 33.22
N PRO A 33 22.43 -18.98 33.66
CA PRO A 33 22.67 -19.67 34.93
C PRO A 33 23.86 -20.61 34.86
N PRO A 34 24.51 -20.93 36.01
CA PRO A 34 25.70 -21.73 36.05
C PRO A 34 25.58 -23.11 35.43
N GLU A 35 24.45 -23.80 35.60
CA GLU A 35 24.19 -25.12 35.02
C GLU A 35 24.07 -25.07 33.49
N PHE A 36 23.62 -23.95 32.91
CA PHE A 36 23.61 -23.77 31.46
C PHE A 36 25.02 -23.56 30.91
N ILE A 37 25.81 -22.72 31.57
CA ILE A 37 27.19 -22.45 31.15
C ILE A 37 28.10 -23.68 31.29
N LYS A 38 27.95 -24.45 32.40
CA LYS A 38 28.83 -25.60 32.71
C LYS A 38 28.39 -26.90 32.02
N GLN A 39 27.10 -27.12 31.85
CA GLN A 39 26.55 -28.43 31.48
C GLN A 39 25.57 -28.37 30.31
N GLY A 40 25.24 -27.17 29.77
CA GLY A 40 24.29 -26.99 28.67
C GLY A 40 22.85 -27.33 29.04
N TYR A 41 22.50 -27.39 30.33
CA TYR A 41 21.12 -27.71 30.76
C TYR A 41 20.16 -26.55 30.50
N ILE A 42 19.10 -26.82 29.77
CA ILE A 42 18.01 -25.85 29.47
C ILE A 42 16.75 -26.29 30.22
N SER A 43 16.14 -25.34 30.94
CA SER A 43 14.88 -25.55 31.66
C SER A 43 14.17 -24.21 31.87
N ILE A 44 12.91 -24.25 32.30
CA ILE A 44 12.16 -23.05 32.72
C ILE A 44 12.88 -22.26 33.82
N LYS A 45 13.67 -22.93 34.64
CA LYS A 45 14.43 -22.31 35.72
C LYS A 45 15.59 -21.43 35.21
N ASN A 46 16.02 -21.59 33.96
CA ASN A 46 17.00 -20.71 33.34
C ASN A 46 16.42 -19.31 33.13
N ASP A 47 15.14 -19.22 32.68
CA ASP A 47 14.46 -17.93 32.51
C ASP A 47 14.16 -17.27 33.87
N VAL A 48 13.89 -18.08 34.90
CA VAL A 48 13.75 -17.57 36.25
C VAL A 48 15.05 -16.94 36.75
N PHE A 49 16.20 -17.54 36.45
CA PHE A 49 17.50 -16.98 36.77
C PHE A 49 17.75 -15.65 36.04
N SER A 50 17.51 -15.63 34.72
CA SER A 50 17.61 -14.40 33.91
C SER A 50 16.69 -13.30 34.41
N LEU A 51 15.46 -13.64 34.81
CA LEU A 51 14.51 -12.73 35.44
C LEU A 51 15.05 -12.14 36.74
N GLY A 52 15.68 -12.99 37.59
CA GLY A 52 16.27 -12.53 38.82
C GLY A 52 17.39 -11.51 38.60
N ILE A 53 18.27 -11.72 37.62
CA ILE A 53 19.31 -10.73 37.27
C ILE A 53 18.68 -9.40 36.84
N VAL A 54 17.68 -9.42 35.95
CA VAL A 54 16.99 -8.21 35.50
C VAL A 54 16.34 -7.47 36.67
N MET A 55 15.72 -8.18 37.59
CA MET A 55 15.13 -7.57 38.80
C MET A 55 16.19 -6.92 39.66
N ILE A 56 17.36 -7.57 39.85
CA ILE A 56 18.48 -7.02 40.60
C ILE A 56 19.01 -5.74 39.94
N GLU A 57 19.15 -5.74 38.60
CA GLU A 57 19.63 -4.57 37.88
C GLU A 57 18.64 -3.40 37.92
N ILE A 58 17.34 -3.68 37.92
CA ILE A 58 16.32 -2.65 38.11
C ILE A 58 16.39 -2.04 39.50
N MET A 59 16.69 -2.85 40.51
CA MET A 59 16.67 -2.42 41.91
C MET A 59 18.00 -1.77 42.35
N ALA A 60 19.12 -2.24 41.81
CA ALA A 60 20.48 -1.85 42.27
C ALA A 60 21.32 -1.20 41.15
N GLY A 61 20.82 -1.05 39.90
CA GLY A 61 21.55 -0.50 38.76
C GLY A 61 22.25 -1.54 37.91
N PRO A 62 22.92 -1.14 36.80
CA PRO A 62 23.46 -2.02 35.76
C PRO A 62 24.60 -2.96 36.28
N THR A 63 25.28 -2.61 37.35
CA THR A 63 26.32 -3.44 38.01
C THR A 63 25.78 -4.29 39.15
N GLY A 64 24.51 -4.08 39.54
CA GLY A 64 23.93 -4.64 40.76
C GLY A 64 24.07 -6.16 40.90
N TYR A 65 24.05 -6.94 39.83
CA TYR A 65 24.28 -8.39 39.89
C TYR A 65 25.78 -8.72 40.11
N SER A 66 26.69 -7.94 39.51
CA SER A 66 28.15 -8.10 39.77
C SER A 66 28.46 -7.75 41.22
N ASP A 67 27.90 -6.68 41.74
CA ASP A 67 28.06 -6.24 43.12
C ASP A 67 27.51 -7.30 44.09
N PHE A 68 26.35 -7.92 43.75
CA PHE A 68 25.79 -9.05 44.51
C PHE A 68 26.71 -10.26 44.56
N LEU A 69 27.40 -10.61 43.46
CA LEU A 69 28.31 -11.75 43.41
C LEU A 69 29.60 -11.52 44.18
N GLU A 70 30.03 -10.28 44.39
CA GLU A 70 31.22 -9.91 45.12
C GLU A 70 30.98 -9.82 46.64
N MET A 71 29.69 -9.78 47.06
CA MET A 71 29.36 -9.70 48.51
C MET A 71 29.33 -11.08 49.18
N GLU A 72 30.00 -11.20 50.31
CA GLU A 72 30.01 -12.45 51.11
C GLU A 72 28.70 -12.67 51.87
N ILE A 73 27.93 -11.60 52.17
CA ILE A 73 26.73 -11.65 53.01
C ILE A 73 25.52 -11.06 52.26
N VAL A 74 24.60 -11.92 51.86
CA VAL A 74 23.36 -11.52 51.13
C VAL A 74 22.52 -10.51 51.91
N ALA A 75 22.47 -10.61 53.26
CA ALA A 75 21.70 -9.68 54.09
C ALA A 75 22.26 -8.25 54.01
N GLN A 76 23.55 -8.09 53.86
CA GLN A 76 24.19 -6.76 53.72
C GLN A 76 23.86 -6.14 52.37
N TYR A 77 23.83 -6.91 51.30
CA TYR A 77 23.42 -6.43 49.97
C TYR A 77 21.97 -5.94 49.96
N VAL A 78 21.05 -6.70 50.56
CA VAL A 78 19.66 -6.31 50.70
C VAL A 78 19.51 -4.99 51.47
N GLU A 79 20.29 -4.82 52.52
CA GLU A 79 20.25 -3.60 53.35
C GLU A 79 20.80 -2.37 52.62
N GLU A 80 21.84 -2.53 51.79
CA GLU A 80 22.37 -1.46 50.94
C GLU A 80 21.35 -1.00 49.88
N VAL A 81 20.72 -1.95 49.18
CA VAL A 81 19.66 -1.63 48.19
C VAL A 81 18.49 -0.96 48.92
N HIS A 82 18.05 -1.49 50.06
CA HIS A 82 17.00 -0.92 50.86
C HIS A 82 17.30 0.51 51.32
N THR A 83 18.54 0.78 51.76
CA THR A 83 18.97 2.10 52.20
C THR A 83 18.99 3.11 51.06
N SER A 84 19.46 2.70 49.89
CA SER A 84 19.44 3.51 48.66
C SER A 84 18.00 3.93 48.30
N TRP A 85 17.08 3.00 48.24
CA TRP A 85 15.67 3.29 47.94
C TRP A 85 14.96 4.05 49.06
N SER A 86 15.30 3.82 50.34
CA SER A 86 14.74 4.54 51.47
C SER A 86 14.99 6.06 51.38
N THR A 87 16.19 6.46 50.89
CA THR A 87 16.53 7.85 50.70
C THR A 87 15.70 8.49 49.59
N LEU A 88 15.51 7.76 48.47
CA LEU A 88 14.72 8.22 47.32
C LEU A 88 13.22 8.33 47.66
N ILE A 89 12.65 7.25 48.21
CA ILE A 89 11.22 7.13 48.51
C ILE A 89 10.76 8.11 49.56
N LYS A 90 11.57 8.35 50.60
CA LYS A 90 11.26 9.35 51.65
C LYS A 90 11.15 10.76 51.12
N SER A 91 11.81 11.08 50.03
CA SER A 91 11.79 12.40 49.37
C SER A 91 10.67 12.58 48.34
N THR A 92 10.07 11.49 47.85
CA THR A 92 9.20 11.51 46.65
C THR A 92 7.82 10.88 46.84
N SER A 93 7.59 10.09 47.92
CA SER A 93 6.35 9.31 48.10
C SER A 93 5.48 9.78 49.28
N GLU A 94 4.14 9.66 49.09
CA GLU A 94 3.14 9.87 50.14
C GLU A 94 3.01 8.64 51.07
N TYR A 95 3.48 7.45 50.67
CA TYR A 95 3.39 6.18 51.39
C TYR A 95 4.75 5.46 51.47
N PRO A 96 5.74 6.04 52.14
CA PRO A 96 7.12 5.54 52.11
C PRO A 96 7.29 4.11 52.71
N ALA A 97 6.47 3.76 53.66
CA ALA A 97 6.59 2.46 54.35
C ALA A 97 6.11 1.29 53.49
N GLU A 98 5.02 1.49 52.73
CA GLU A 98 4.44 0.47 51.85
C GLU A 98 5.32 0.27 50.60
N GLU A 99 5.81 1.36 50.01
CA GLU A 99 6.72 1.30 48.86
C GLU A 99 8.05 0.65 49.23
N LEU A 100 8.59 0.95 50.40
CA LEU A 100 9.82 0.34 50.88
C LEU A 100 9.63 -1.17 51.19
N HIS A 101 8.45 -1.56 51.66
CA HIS A 101 8.12 -2.97 51.78
C HIS A 101 8.08 -3.67 50.42
N GLN A 102 7.53 -3.03 49.39
CA GLN A 102 7.53 -3.57 48.00
C GLN A 102 8.95 -3.74 47.49
N VAL A 103 9.86 -2.78 47.69
CA VAL A 103 11.28 -2.86 47.36
C VAL A 103 11.91 -4.10 48.02
N ASN A 104 11.68 -4.31 49.31
CA ASN A 104 12.22 -5.47 50.03
C ASN A 104 11.68 -6.79 49.49
N VAL A 105 10.41 -6.88 49.14
CA VAL A 105 9.81 -8.09 48.55
C VAL A 105 10.43 -8.35 47.17
N CYS A 106 10.59 -7.32 46.33
CA CYS A 106 11.17 -7.42 45.01
C CYS A 106 12.62 -7.92 45.04
N ILE A 107 13.49 -7.31 45.89
CA ILE A 107 14.91 -7.69 45.95
C ILE A 107 15.09 -9.10 46.51
N ASN A 108 14.36 -9.50 47.56
CA ASN A 108 14.41 -10.85 48.11
C ASN A 108 13.91 -11.90 47.11
N THR A 109 12.86 -11.60 46.33
CA THR A 109 12.36 -12.47 45.27
C THR A 109 13.40 -12.59 44.15
N ALA A 110 14.06 -11.50 43.77
CA ALA A 110 15.10 -11.48 42.75
C ALA A 110 16.30 -12.36 43.16
N ILE A 111 16.74 -12.27 44.41
CA ILE A 111 17.85 -13.09 44.96
C ILE A 111 17.48 -14.58 44.94
N GLN A 112 16.26 -14.96 45.30
CA GLN A 112 15.81 -16.35 45.20
C GLN A 112 15.80 -16.86 43.75
N CYS A 113 15.55 -15.99 42.79
CA CYS A 113 15.58 -16.37 41.37
C CYS A 113 16.99 -16.67 40.86
N VAL A 114 18.04 -16.04 41.42
CA VAL A 114 19.43 -16.24 41.02
C VAL A 114 20.19 -17.27 41.88
N ASP A 115 19.45 -18.08 42.70
CA ASP A 115 20.08 -19.16 43.47
C ASP A 115 20.91 -20.06 42.55
N SER A 116 22.11 -20.42 43.07
CA SER A 116 23.04 -21.28 42.33
C SER A 116 22.48 -22.70 42.10
N GLU A 117 21.66 -23.19 43.00
CA GLU A 117 20.98 -24.46 42.88
C GLU A 117 19.65 -24.28 42.17
N ARG A 118 19.51 -24.84 40.99
CA ARG A 118 18.39 -24.71 40.09
C ARG A 118 17.06 -24.99 40.77
N ASP A 119 17.01 -26.04 41.58
CA ASP A 119 15.74 -26.53 42.17
C ASP A 119 15.22 -25.62 43.29
N ASN A 120 16.08 -24.81 43.90
CA ASN A 120 15.73 -23.82 44.92
C ASN A 120 15.03 -22.59 44.33
N ARG A 121 15.20 -22.28 43.03
CA ARG A 121 14.58 -21.12 42.39
C ARG A 121 13.05 -21.27 42.39
N PRO A 122 12.30 -20.21 42.68
CA PRO A 122 10.84 -20.22 42.66
C PRO A 122 10.28 -20.54 41.28
N THR A 123 9.02 -20.94 41.18
CA THR A 123 8.30 -20.99 39.90
C THR A 123 7.78 -19.62 39.56
N ILE A 124 7.52 -19.34 38.25
CA ILE A 124 6.95 -18.06 37.79
C ILE A 124 5.60 -17.80 38.48
N ALA A 125 4.80 -18.84 38.75
CA ALA A 125 3.54 -18.71 39.46
C ALA A 125 3.74 -18.20 40.91
N VAL A 126 4.76 -18.69 41.62
CA VAL A 126 5.11 -18.22 42.97
C VAL A 126 5.62 -16.78 42.94
N ILE A 127 6.46 -16.42 41.96
CA ILE A 127 6.96 -15.05 41.81
C ILE A 127 5.79 -14.09 41.59
N LEU A 128 4.87 -14.41 40.66
CA LEU A 128 3.68 -13.60 40.41
C LEU A 128 2.77 -13.47 41.63
N ASP A 129 2.55 -14.56 42.38
CA ASP A 129 1.73 -14.51 43.58
C ASP A 129 2.34 -13.60 44.66
N VAL A 130 3.67 -13.72 44.87
CA VAL A 130 4.37 -12.86 45.85
C VAL A 130 4.34 -11.38 45.44
N LEU A 131 4.58 -11.06 44.18
CA LEU A 131 4.55 -9.67 43.68
C LEU A 131 3.13 -9.09 43.68
N ASN A 132 2.10 -9.87 43.33
CA ASN A 132 0.70 -9.42 43.35
C ASN A 132 0.17 -9.15 44.74
N ARG A 133 0.61 -9.87 45.76
CA ARG A 133 0.19 -9.64 47.15
C ARG A 133 0.66 -8.28 47.64
N THR A 134 1.74 -7.73 47.13
CA THR A 134 2.20 -6.40 47.52
C THR A 134 1.33 -5.27 46.96
N GLU A 135 0.64 -5.51 45.80
CA GLU A 135 -0.29 -4.52 45.20
C GLU A 135 -1.63 -4.35 45.99
N THR A 136 -2.05 -5.40 46.74
CA THR A 136 -3.34 -5.39 47.43
C THR A 136 -3.36 -4.58 48.73
N HIS A 137 -2.25 -4.04 49.18
CA HIS A 137 -2.13 -3.27 50.41
C HIS A 137 -2.21 -1.74 50.20
N MET A 138 -2.40 -1.24 48.97
CA MET A 138 -2.61 0.18 48.71
C MET A 138 -4.04 0.61 49.06
N PRO A 139 -4.27 1.61 49.94
CA PRO A 139 -5.60 2.08 50.28
C PRO A 139 -6.23 2.79 49.06
N SER A 140 -7.43 2.34 48.70
CA SER A 140 -8.26 3.00 47.69
C SER A 140 -8.79 4.36 48.20
N SER A 141 -8.03 5.42 48.05
CA SER A 141 -8.49 6.77 48.36
C SER A 141 -9.03 7.49 47.10
N LYS A 142 -10.36 7.54 47.05
CA LYS A 142 -11.07 8.58 46.26
C LYS A 142 -10.92 9.90 47.00
N LYS A 143 -10.10 10.83 46.51
CA LYS A 143 -10.33 12.29 46.64
C LYS A 143 -9.36 13.05 45.73
N LYS A 144 -9.95 13.88 44.86
CA LYS A 144 -9.22 14.87 44.03
C LYS A 144 -8.61 15.94 44.93
N PRO A 145 -7.35 16.34 44.71
CA PRO A 145 -6.85 17.59 45.26
C PRO A 145 -7.07 18.76 44.29
N HIS A 146 -7.52 19.88 44.80
CA HIS A 146 -7.51 21.18 44.20
C HIS A 146 -6.05 21.65 44.01
N ILE A 147 -5.70 22.08 42.79
CA ILE A 147 -4.41 22.70 42.48
C ILE A 147 -4.58 24.22 42.56
N PRO A 148 -3.74 24.94 43.32
CA PRO A 148 -3.68 26.41 43.29
C PRO A 148 -2.93 26.84 42.02
N GLN A 149 -3.46 27.88 41.38
CA GLN A 149 -2.80 28.61 40.29
C GLN A 149 -1.54 29.31 40.76
N GLY A 150 -0.44 29.16 40.02
CA GLY A 150 0.66 30.13 40.00
C GLY A 150 2.05 29.51 40.16
N GLN A 151 2.73 29.29 39.08
CA GLN A 151 4.10 29.63 38.74
C GLN A 151 4.63 28.75 37.64
N SER A 152 5.08 29.35 36.55
CA SER A 152 5.72 28.74 35.43
C SER A 152 7.04 28.09 35.85
N ALA A 153 7.17 26.78 35.65
CA ALA A 153 8.45 26.09 35.65
C ALA A 153 8.56 25.34 34.33
N ASP A 154 9.65 25.54 33.63
CA ASP A 154 10.06 24.91 32.40
C ASP A 154 9.93 23.37 32.54
N VAL A 155 9.05 22.79 31.78
CA VAL A 155 8.97 21.33 31.62
C VAL A 155 9.93 20.95 30.48
N PRO A 156 10.94 20.11 30.75
CA PRO A 156 11.80 19.59 29.68
C PRO A 156 10.94 18.80 28.71
N SER A 157 11.07 19.06 27.42
CA SER A 157 10.48 18.28 26.33
C SER A 157 10.84 16.81 26.51
N LEU A 158 9.90 15.98 26.91
CA LEU A 158 10.02 14.54 26.87
C LEU A 158 10.16 14.10 25.40
N ARG A 159 11.41 13.91 24.97
CA ARG A 159 11.69 13.10 23.78
C ARG A 159 11.11 11.73 24.05
N ILE A 160 10.16 11.32 23.21
CA ILE A 160 9.68 9.94 23.18
C ILE A 160 10.87 9.09 22.75
N GLY A 161 11.52 8.44 23.72
CA GLY A 161 12.59 7.50 23.48
C GLY A 161 12.04 6.19 22.89
N PRO A 162 12.90 5.31 22.40
CA PRO A 162 12.54 4.01 21.81
C PRO A 162 11.76 3.07 22.73
N GLU A 163 11.55 3.41 24.00
CA GLU A 163 10.93 2.57 25.03
C GLU A 163 9.45 2.22 24.76
N THR A 164 8.70 3.06 24.04
CA THR A 164 7.29 2.75 23.71
C THR A 164 7.14 1.76 22.56
N MET A 165 8.19 1.57 21.76
CA MET A 165 8.19 0.64 20.62
C MET A 165 8.65 -0.75 21.00
N THR A 166 9.55 -0.88 21.99
CA THR A 166 9.98 -2.18 22.53
C THR A 166 8.79 -2.98 23.09
N ASP A 167 7.82 -2.31 23.73
CA ASP A 167 6.61 -2.95 24.23
C ASP A 167 5.75 -3.60 23.13
N GLU A 168 5.74 -3.03 21.93
CA GLU A 168 4.96 -3.54 20.80
C GLU A 168 5.65 -4.72 20.10
N VAL A 169 6.95 -4.61 19.91
CA VAL A 169 7.81 -5.68 19.39
C VAL A 169 7.78 -6.87 20.31
N ASP A 170 7.90 -6.64 21.62
CA ASP A 170 7.87 -7.69 22.64
C ASP A 170 6.52 -8.36 22.78
N TYR A 171 5.41 -7.61 22.64
CA TYR A 171 4.07 -8.21 22.63
C TYR A 171 3.85 -9.07 21.39
N ILE A 172 4.19 -8.60 20.22
CA ILE A 172 4.09 -9.34 18.95
C ILE A 172 5.03 -10.54 18.98
N ALA A 173 6.26 -10.39 19.46
CA ALA A 173 7.22 -11.47 19.64
C ALA A 173 6.72 -12.51 20.66
N ASN A 174 6.07 -12.09 21.74
CA ASN A 174 5.56 -12.98 22.77
C ASN A 174 4.33 -13.79 22.36
N LYS A 175 3.49 -13.29 21.43
CA LYS A 175 2.33 -14.04 20.90
C LYS A 175 2.68 -15.17 19.95
N LYS A 176 3.91 -15.27 19.46
CA LYS A 176 4.41 -16.47 18.77
C LYS A 176 4.14 -17.77 19.56
N LYS A 177 3.95 -17.69 20.87
CA LYS A 177 3.62 -18.84 21.76
C LYS A 177 2.19 -19.36 21.69
N HIS A 178 1.22 -18.55 21.21
CA HIS A 178 -0.19 -18.96 21.19
C HIS A 178 -0.63 -19.62 19.88
N PHE A 179 0.24 -19.80 18.93
CA PHE A 179 -0.03 -20.51 17.68
C PHE A 179 -0.42 -21.98 17.87
N ASN A 180 -0.01 -22.61 18.98
CA ASN A 180 -0.37 -24.01 19.31
C ASN A 180 -1.84 -24.19 19.75
N ARG A 181 -2.66 -23.13 19.79
CA ARG A 181 -4.08 -23.18 20.12
C ARG A 181 -4.97 -22.50 19.08
N MET A 182 -4.62 -22.62 17.79
CA MET A 182 -5.56 -22.22 16.76
C MET A 182 -6.74 -23.19 16.74
N PRO A 183 -8.00 -22.68 16.89
CA PRO A 183 -9.18 -23.52 16.70
C PRO A 183 -9.19 -24.03 15.27
N THR A 184 -9.49 -25.30 15.11
CA THR A 184 -9.67 -25.99 13.81
C THR A 184 -10.83 -25.43 12.97
N SER A 185 -11.56 -24.43 13.46
CA SER A 185 -12.67 -23.76 12.77
C SER A 185 -12.28 -22.36 12.31
N PHE A 186 -11.50 -22.27 11.25
CA PHE A 186 -11.19 -20.99 10.54
C PHE A 186 -12.40 -20.38 9.82
N ASN A 187 -13.57 -21.03 9.85
CA ASN A 187 -14.70 -20.67 9.00
C ASN A 187 -15.71 -19.68 9.60
N THR A 188 -15.52 -19.14 10.81
CA THR A 188 -16.62 -18.41 11.45
C THR A 188 -16.38 -16.96 11.80
N ILE A 189 -15.37 -16.31 11.22
CA ILE A 189 -15.15 -14.88 11.48
C ILE A 189 -14.94 -14.17 10.17
N VAL A 190 -15.98 -13.72 9.50
CA VAL A 190 -15.97 -12.51 8.68
C VAL A 190 -17.35 -12.10 8.22
N GLN A 191 -17.72 -10.90 8.54
CA GLN A 191 -18.62 -10.08 7.73
C GLN A 191 -18.07 -8.67 7.79
N GLN A 192 -17.42 -8.23 6.72
CA GLN A 192 -17.56 -6.85 6.22
C GLN A 192 -16.69 -6.58 5.00
N VAL A 193 -17.23 -5.76 4.16
CA VAL A 193 -17.04 -5.53 2.75
C VAL A 193 -15.84 -4.66 2.46
N THR A 194 -15.00 -5.06 1.52
CA THR A 194 -14.22 -4.14 0.69
C THR A 194 -13.97 -4.75 -0.68
N ASP A 195 -13.92 -3.91 -1.69
CA ASP A 195 -13.74 -4.29 -3.08
C ASP A 195 -12.28 -4.56 -3.39
N ARG A 196 -11.92 -5.83 -3.48
CA ARG A 196 -10.64 -6.25 -4.05
C ARG A 196 -10.82 -6.36 -5.56
N GLU A 197 -9.88 -5.83 -6.33
CA GLU A 197 -9.75 -6.15 -7.75
C GLU A 197 -8.46 -6.96 -7.96
N THR A 198 -8.56 -8.17 -8.44
CA THR A 198 -7.42 -8.95 -8.91
C THR A 198 -7.15 -8.61 -10.37
N SER A 199 -5.88 -8.47 -10.75
CA SER A 199 -5.49 -8.18 -12.13
C SER A 199 -5.65 -9.43 -13.01
N SER A 200 -6.13 -9.26 -14.24
CA SER A 200 -6.12 -10.30 -15.28
C SER A 200 -4.74 -10.48 -15.94
N ILE A 201 -3.80 -9.57 -15.70
CA ILE A 201 -2.49 -9.51 -16.36
C ILE A 201 -1.47 -10.34 -15.59
N VAL A 202 -0.75 -11.20 -16.31
CA VAL A 202 0.34 -12.02 -15.79
C VAL A 202 1.39 -12.19 -16.88
N GLU A 203 2.68 -12.22 -16.50
CA GLU A 203 3.77 -12.59 -17.42
C GLU A 203 3.97 -14.11 -17.41
N PRO A 204 3.56 -14.83 -18.47
CA PRO A 204 3.58 -16.29 -18.50
C PRO A 204 4.98 -16.90 -18.35
N THR A 205 6.01 -16.18 -18.81
CA THR A 205 7.41 -16.61 -18.78
C THR A 205 7.99 -16.70 -17.37
N LEU A 206 7.41 -15.99 -16.42
CA LEU A 206 7.87 -15.96 -15.03
C LEU A 206 7.17 -17.00 -14.14
N ILE A 207 6.15 -17.70 -14.64
CA ILE A 207 5.35 -18.64 -13.86
C ILE A 207 5.89 -20.07 -14.02
N ILE A 208 6.22 -20.67 -12.87
CA ILE A 208 6.79 -22.02 -12.82
C ILE A 208 5.68 -23.04 -12.49
N GLY A 209 5.64 -24.12 -13.25
CA GLY A 209 4.93 -25.36 -12.90
C GLY A 209 3.43 -25.38 -13.17
N ARG A 210 2.86 -24.47 -14.01
CA ARG A 210 1.43 -24.41 -14.29
C ARG A 210 1.04 -24.70 -15.75
N ASN A 211 2.00 -24.95 -16.63
CA ASN A 211 1.74 -25.13 -18.06
C ASN A 211 0.93 -26.41 -18.36
N GLU A 212 1.25 -27.54 -17.72
CA GLU A 212 0.50 -28.77 -17.91
C GLU A 212 -0.96 -28.65 -17.46
N GLU A 213 -1.19 -28.01 -16.30
CA GLU A 213 -2.53 -27.78 -15.77
C GLU A 213 -3.31 -26.82 -16.67
N LYS A 214 -2.66 -25.77 -17.20
CA LYS A 214 -3.24 -24.88 -18.21
C LYS A 214 -3.72 -25.69 -19.44
N HIS A 215 -2.88 -26.53 -19.99
CA HIS A 215 -3.24 -27.35 -21.17
C HIS A 215 -4.41 -28.29 -20.89
N ARG A 216 -4.44 -28.95 -19.73
CA ARG A 216 -5.57 -29.81 -19.32
C ARG A 216 -6.88 -29.03 -19.20
N ILE A 217 -6.82 -27.82 -18.60
CA ILE A 217 -8.02 -26.97 -18.49
C ILE A 217 -8.51 -26.52 -19.86
N LEU A 218 -7.59 -26.12 -20.76
CA LEU A 218 -7.96 -25.75 -22.12
C LEU A 218 -8.60 -26.91 -22.87
N SER A 219 -8.11 -28.14 -22.72
CA SER A 219 -8.74 -29.36 -23.29
C SER A 219 -10.16 -29.57 -22.75
N ILE A 220 -10.35 -29.49 -21.43
CA ILE A 220 -11.70 -29.63 -20.80
C ILE A 220 -12.66 -28.57 -21.34
N LEU A 221 -12.21 -27.30 -21.48
CA LEU A 221 -13.06 -26.24 -22.01
C LEU A 221 -13.37 -26.40 -23.49
N THR A 222 -12.46 -26.95 -24.26
CA THR A 222 -12.68 -27.24 -25.71
C THR A 222 -13.69 -28.38 -25.89
N GLU A 223 -13.59 -29.47 -25.12
CA GLU A 223 -14.52 -30.58 -25.15
C GLU A 223 -15.92 -30.19 -24.69
N SER A 224 -16.02 -29.27 -23.71
CA SER A 224 -17.28 -28.76 -23.16
C SER A 224 -17.95 -27.68 -24.04
N ASN A 225 -17.30 -27.22 -25.10
CA ASN A 225 -17.75 -26.08 -25.95
C ASN A 225 -18.96 -26.44 -26.83
N THR A 226 -19.55 -27.63 -26.67
CA THR A 226 -20.83 -28.03 -27.29
C THR A 226 -22.04 -27.46 -26.53
N GLU A 227 -21.86 -26.93 -25.33
CA GLU A 227 -22.91 -26.32 -24.51
C GLU A 227 -22.91 -24.78 -24.67
N GLU A 228 -24.08 -24.16 -24.52
CA GLU A 228 -24.24 -22.68 -24.59
C GLU A 228 -23.44 -21.95 -23.50
N MET A 229 -23.16 -22.62 -22.37
CA MET A 229 -22.37 -22.09 -21.25
C MET A 229 -21.60 -23.20 -20.52
N ALA A 230 -20.28 -23.09 -20.51
CA ALA A 230 -19.40 -23.95 -19.72
C ALA A 230 -18.92 -23.24 -18.46
N ILE A 231 -19.18 -23.79 -17.27
CA ILE A 231 -18.67 -23.27 -16.00
C ILE A 231 -17.61 -24.22 -15.47
N LEU A 232 -16.36 -23.76 -15.40
CA LEU A 232 -15.24 -24.52 -14.85
C LEU A 232 -14.81 -23.96 -13.50
N PRO A 233 -15.14 -24.63 -12.39
CA PRO A 233 -14.57 -24.28 -11.08
C PRO A 233 -13.15 -24.83 -10.93
N ILE A 234 -12.22 -23.98 -10.49
CA ILE A 234 -10.87 -24.32 -10.06
C ILE A 234 -10.81 -24.20 -8.53
N TYR A 235 -10.53 -25.30 -7.82
CA TYR A 235 -10.51 -25.26 -6.37
C TYR A 235 -9.20 -25.79 -5.78
N GLY A 236 -8.88 -25.35 -4.54
CA GLY A 236 -7.69 -25.76 -3.80
C GLY A 236 -7.35 -24.78 -2.68
N ILE A 237 -6.37 -25.11 -1.86
CA ILE A 237 -5.98 -24.31 -0.69
C ILE A 237 -5.54 -22.89 -1.08
N GLY A 238 -5.52 -21.99 -0.09
CA GLY A 238 -5.00 -20.63 -0.26
C GLY A 238 -3.50 -20.64 -0.64
N GLY A 239 -3.07 -19.67 -1.45
CA GLY A 239 -1.66 -19.53 -1.84
C GLY A 239 -1.12 -20.58 -2.83
N ILE A 240 -1.91 -21.57 -3.24
CA ILE A 240 -1.48 -22.63 -4.18
C ILE A 240 -1.31 -22.13 -5.62
N GLY A 241 -1.97 -21.00 -6.00
CA GLY A 241 -1.87 -20.38 -7.32
C GLY A 241 -3.12 -20.52 -8.21
N LYS A 242 -4.34 -20.60 -7.63
CA LYS A 242 -5.62 -20.68 -8.39
C LYS A 242 -5.82 -19.47 -9.30
N THR A 243 -5.68 -18.26 -8.75
CA THR A 243 -5.81 -17.00 -9.48
C THR A 243 -4.79 -16.94 -10.63
N THR A 244 -3.53 -17.34 -10.37
CA THR A 244 -2.47 -17.39 -11.38
C THR A 244 -2.80 -18.37 -12.50
N LEU A 245 -3.34 -19.54 -12.18
CA LEU A 245 -3.76 -20.51 -13.19
C LEU A 245 -4.94 -19.98 -14.02
N ALA A 246 -5.92 -19.34 -13.39
CA ALA A 246 -7.04 -18.69 -14.10
C ALA A 246 -6.54 -17.55 -15.02
N GLN A 247 -5.54 -16.76 -14.59
CA GLN A 247 -4.88 -15.76 -15.42
C GLN A 247 -4.19 -16.38 -16.64
N LEU A 248 -3.41 -17.45 -16.44
CA LEU A 248 -2.73 -18.15 -17.54
C LEU A 248 -3.72 -18.71 -18.57
N VAL A 249 -4.85 -19.25 -18.11
CA VAL A 249 -5.91 -19.78 -18.97
C VAL A 249 -6.62 -18.64 -19.70
N SER A 250 -7.04 -17.60 -19.00
CA SER A 250 -7.78 -16.48 -19.57
C SER A 250 -6.98 -15.67 -20.61
N ASN A 251 -5.65 -15.67 -20.49
CA ASN A 251 -4.75 -15.00 -21.42
C ASN A 251 -4.25 -15.92 -22.55
N ASP A 252 -4.77 -17.15 -22.64
CA ASP A 252 -4.41 -18.05 -23.73
C ASP A 252 -4.94 -17.56 -25.08
N THR A 253 -4.21 -17.90 -26.14
CA THR A 253 -4.56 -17.56 -27.52
C THR A 253 -5.93 -18.06 -27.94
N GLN A 254 -6.43 -19.14 -27.36
CA GLN A 254 -7.76 -19.70 -27.62
C GLN A 254 -8.90 -18.69 -27.28
N PHE A 255 -8.66 -17.79 -26.33
CA PHE A 255 -9.63 -16.77 -25.89
C PHE A 255 -9.42 -15.38 -26.48
N GLN A 256 -8.59 -15.24 -27.53
CA GLN A 256 -8.35 -13.92 -28.15
C GLN A 256 -9.62 -13.32 -28.79
N SER A 257 -10.51 -14.18 -29.32
CA SER A 257 -11.79 -13.75 -29.90
C SER A 257 -12.91 -13.55 -28.89
N TYR A 258 -12.64 -13.74 -27.59
CA TYR A 258 -13.62 -13.58 -26.52
C TYR A 258 -13.53 -12.18 -25.87
N SER A 259 -14.68 -11.57 -25.61
CA SER A 259 -14.73 -10.43 -24.70
C SER A 259 -14.44 -10.94 -23.28
N ARG A 260 -13.36 -10.47 -22.67
CA ARG A 260 -12.89 -10.98 -21.39
C ARG A 260 -13.34 -10.07 -20.25
N VAL A 261 -13.91 -10.67 -19.21
CA VAL A 261 -14.38 -10.00 -18.00
C VAL A 261 -13.72 -10.68 -16.80
N TRP A 262 -13.09 -9.90 -15.93
CA TRP A 262 -12.45 -10.39 -14.72
C TRP A 262 -13.06 -9.74 -13.49
N ILE A 263 -13.65 -10.55 -12.59
CA ILE A 263 -14.31 -10.07 -11.38
C ILE A 263 -13.76 -10.78 -10.17
N TYR A 264 -13.30 -10.02 -9.20
CA TYR A 264 -13.07 -10.53 -7.86
C TYR A 264 -14.42 -10.59 -7.12
N VAL A 265 -14.76 -11.75 -6.60
CA VAL A 265 -15.99 -11.93 -5.80
C VAL A 265 -15.65 -11.73 -4.34
N SER A 266 -16.12 -10.60 -3.78
CA SER A 266 -15.92 -10.29 -2.37
C SER A 266 -16.58 -11.32 -1.46
N GLN A 267 -16.14 -11.41 -0.21
CA GLN A 267 -16.74 -12.30 0.78
C GLN A 267 -18.22 -11.95 1.07
N LYS A 268 -18.62 -10.68 0.91
CA LYS A 268 -20.03 -10.30 0.88
C LYS A 268 -20.51 -10.46 -0.56
N PHE A 269 -21.23 -11.54 -0.79
CA PHE A 269 -21.77 -11.85 -2.08
C PHE A 269 -22.89 -10.86 -2.46
N ASP A 270 -22.74 -10.18 -3.60
CA ASP A 270 -23.71 -9.21 -4.12
C ASP A 270 -23.86 -9.38 -5.64
N LEU A 271 -25.02 -9.91 -6.04
CA LEU A 271 -25.33 -10.16 -7.43
C LEU A 271 -25.41 -8.89 -8.28
N ASN A 272 -25.98 -7.78 -7.72
CA ASN A 272 -26.09 -6.53 -8.45
C ASN A 272 -24.71 -5.95 -8.73
N LYS A 273 -23.81 -6.05 -7.77
CA LYS A 273 -22.44 -5.61 -7.93
C LYS A 273 -21.69 -6.42 -8.99
N ILE A 274 -21.80 -7.75 -8.95
CA ILE A 274 -21.20 -8.64 -9.96
C ILE A 274 -21.76 -8.28 -11.35
N GLY A 275 -23.09 -8.12 -11.49
CA GLY A 275 -23.73 -7.80 -12.75
C GLY A 275 -23.32 -6.44 -13.31
N ASN A 276 -23.27 -5.40 -12.47
CA ASN A 276 -22.82 -4.06 -12.86
C ASN A 276 -21.34 -4.05 -13.27
N SER A 277 -20.49 -4.82 -12.58
CA SER A 277 -19.08 -4.97 -12.96
C SER A 277 -18.92 -5.64 -14.33
N ILE A 278 -19.75 -6.64 -14.65
CA ILE A 278 -19.76 -7.26 -15.99
C ILE A 278 -20.15 -6.22 -17.06
N ILE A 279 -21.22 -5.46 -16.82
CA ILE A 279 -21.68 -4.43 -17.75
C ILE A 279 -20.59 -3.39 -17.98
N SER A 280 -20.02 -2.87 -16.89
CA SER A 280 -19.00 -1.82 -16.97
C SER A 280 -17.77 -2.26 -17.76
N GLN A 281 -17.31 -3.50 -17.58
CA GLN A 281 -16.15 -4.04 -18.31
C GLN A 281 -16.47 -4.35 -19.79
N LEU A 282 -17.72 -4.66 -20.13
CA LEU A 282 -18.12 -4.92 -21.52
C LEU A 282 -18.46 -3.67 -22.32
N THR A 283 -18.85 -2.58 -21.63
CA THR A 283 -19.25 -1.31 -22.28
C THR A 283 -18.20 -0.22 -22.15
N ASN A 284 -17.19 -0.39 -21.27
CA ASN A 284 -16.26 0.64 -20.81
C ASN A 284 -16.96 1.86 -20.17
N GLU A 285 -18.22 1.69 -19.75
CA GLU A 285 -19.03 2.71 -19.07
C GLU A 285 -19.42 2.22 -17.69
N ILE A 286 -19.52 3.12 -16.72
CA ILE A 286 -19.90 2.75 -15.36
C ILE A 286 -21.40 2.42 -15.33
N SER A 287 -21.74 1.27 -14.74
CA SER A 287 -23.10 0.82 -14.57
C SER A 287 -23.52 0.79 -13.09
N HIS A 288 -24.69 1.35 -12.79
CA HIS A 288 -25.27 1.44 -11.43
C HIS A 288 -26.72 1.00 -11.39
N ILE A 289 -27.05 -0.08 -12.05
CA ILE A 289 -28.41 -0.61 -12.09
C ILE A 289 -28.72 -1.27 -10.75
N SER A 290 -29.64 -0.72 -9.99
CA SER A 290 -30.10 -1.26 -8.70
C SER A 290 -31.22 -2.29 -8.85
N ASP A 291 -32.02 -2.18 -9.90
CA ASP A 291 -33.11 -3.12 -10.19
C ASP A 291 -32.57 -4.39 -10.85
N THR A 292 -32.81 -5.54 -10.22
CA THR A 292 -32.31 -6.86 -10.66
C THR A 292 -32.86 -7.27 -12.03
N GLN A 293 -34.13 -6.91 -12.38
CA GLN A 293 -34.71 -7.25 -13.66
C GLN A 293 -34.10 -6.42 -14.79
N MET A 294 -33.90 -5.13 -14.57
CA MET A 294 -33.19 -4.25 -15.53
C MET A 294 -31.76 -4.73 -15.76
N LEU A 295 -31.09 -5.14 -14.69
CA LEU A 295 -29.74 -5.69 -14.76
C LEU A 295 -29.69 -6.95 -15.63
N HIS A 296 -30.61 -7.91 -15.41
CA HIS A 296 -30.73 -9.13 -16.22
C HIS A 296 -31.01 -8.83 -17.70
N ASN A 297 -31.89 -7.87 -17.98
CA ASN A 297 -32.22 -7.48 -19.36
C ASN A 297 -30.97 -6.92 -20.06
N ARG A 298 -30.27 -5.99 -19.39
CA ARG A 298 -29.07 -5.36 -19.93
C ARG A 298 -27.95 -6.35 -20.19
N LEU A 299 -27.71 -7.27 -19.25
CA LEU A 299 -26.75 -8.37 -19.45
C LEU A 299 -27.16 -9.28 -20.61
N GLY A 300 -28.45 -9.60 -20.73
CA GLY A 300 -28.97 -10.40 -21.84
C GLY A 300 -28.72 -9.75 -23.21
N GLU A 301 -28.85 -8.43 -23.32
CA GLU A 301 -28.54 -7.68 -24.54
C GLU A 301 -27.04 -7.72 -24.87
N LEU A 302 -26.19 -7.45 -23.87
CA LEU A 302 -24.74 -7.41 -24.04
C LEU A 302 -24.13 -8.78 -24.36
N PHE A 303 -24.80 -9.83 -23.91
CA PHE A 303 -24.40 -11.20 -24.14
C PHE A 303 -24.82 -11.77 -25.50
N ALA A 304 -25.84 -11.19 -26.12
CA ALA A 304 -26.42 -11.72 -27.35
C ALA A 304 -25.39 -11.79 -28.49
N GLY A 305 -25.18 -12.97 -29.04
CA GLY A 305 -24.30 -13.20 -30.19
C GLY A 305 -22.82 -13.07 -29.98
N LYS A 306 -22.38 -12.78 -28.74
CA LYS A 306 -20.94 -12.60 -28.41
C LYS A 306 -20.34 -13.87 -27.76
N ARG A 307 -19.05 -14.05 -28.00
CA ARG A 307 -18.23 -15.01 -27.25
C ARG A 307 -17.64 -14.29 -26.03
N ILE A 308 -17.95 -14.78 -24.82
CA ILE A 308 -17.56 -14.09 -23.60
C ILE A 308 -16.86 -15.06 -22.64
N LEU A 309 -15.71 -14.65 -22.13
CA LEU A 309 -15.00 -15.32 -21.06
C LEU A 309 -15.16 -14.50 -19.78
N ILE A 310 -15.76 -15.09 -18.76
CA ILE A 310 -15.93 -14.48 -17.46
C ILE A 310 -15.07 -15.23 -16.45
N VAL A 311 -14.23 -14.53 -15.70
CA VAL A 311 -13.50 -15.08 -14.55
C VAL A 311 -14.10 -14.51 -13.27
N LEU A 312 -14.61 -15.38 -12.41
CA LEU A 312 -15.07 -15.06 -11.05
C LEU A 312 -14.01 -15.55 -10.07
N ASP A 313 -13.17 -14.63 -9.59
CA ASP A 313 -12.03 -14.99 -8.75
C ASP A 313 -12.40 -14.95 -7.27
N ASP A 314 -12.02 -15.99 -6.53
CA ASP A 314 -12.19 -16.21 -5.08
C ASP A 314 -13.64 -16.20 -4.57
N LEU A 315 -14.49 -17.05 -5.16
CA LEU A 315 -15.90 -17.22 -4.78
C LEU A 315 -16.06 -17.90 -3.42
N TRP A 316 -16.84 -17.28 -2.50
CA TRP A 316 -17.08 -17.74 -1.13
C TRP A 316 -18.53 -18.11 -0.80
N GLU A 317 -19.48 -17.83 -1.70
CA GLU A 317 -20.91 -18.03 -1.44
C GLU A 317 -21.24 -19.51 -1.32
N GLN A 318 -21.90 -19.89 -0.23
CA GLN A 318 -22.28 -21.27 0.08
C GLN A 318 -23.78 -21.53 -0.10
N ASP A 319 -24.61 -20.48 -0.13
CA ASP A 319 -26.05 -20.62 -0.30
C ASP A 319 -26.36 -21.08 -1.75
N PRO A 320 -26.93 -22.27 -1.93
CA PRO A 320 -27.29 -22.79 -3.24
C PRO A 320 -28.25 -21.88 -4.03
N TYR A 321 -29.13 -21.18 -3.33
CA TYR A 321 -30.08 -20.25 -3.94
C TYR A 321 -29.41 -19.02 -4.56
N GLN A 322 -28.43 -18.47 -3.89
CA GLN A 322 -27.64 -17.36 -4.41
C GLN A 322 -26.76 -17.80 -5.58
N LEU A 323 -26.16 -18.98 -5.50
CA LEU A 323 -25.39 -19.57 -6.61
C LEU A 323 -26.27 -19.88 -7.84
N ASP A 324 -27.51 -20.34 -7.65
CA ASP A 324 -28.45 -20.54 -8.75
C ASP A 324 -28.88 -19.22 -9.39
N LYS A 325 -29.08 -18.17 -8.61
CA LYS A 325 -29.34 -16.82 -9.12
C LYS A 325 -28.15 -16.30 -9.95
N LEU A 326 -26.92 -16.49 -9.47
CA LEU A 326 -25.71 -16.16 -10.22
C LEU A 326 -25.66 -16.91 -11.55
N ASN A 327 -25.89 -18.22 -11.53
CA ASN A 327 -25.91 -19.06 -12.72
C ASN A 327 -27.00 -18.59 -13.72
N THR A 328 -28.16 -18.21 -13.22
CA THR A 328 -29.27 -17.70 -14.04
C THR A 328 -28.91 -16.36 -14.67
N MET A 329 -28.27 -15.46 -13.90
CA MET A 329 -27.80 -14.15 -14.38
C MET A 329 -26.74 -14.29 -15.48
N LEU A 330 -25.88 -15.30 -15.38
CA LEU A 330 -24.80 -15.53 -16.35
C LEU A 330 -25.27 -16.29 -17.61
N ARG A 331 -26.48 -16.87 -17.65
CA ARG A 331 -26.94 -17.63 -18.81
C ARG A 331 -27.13 -16.75 -20.04
N PRO A 332 -26.60 -17.15 -21.22
CA PRO A 332 -26.82 -16.44 -22.46
C PRO A 332 -28.24 -16.65 -22.99
N ARG A 333 -28.78 -15.66 -23.68
CA ARG A 333 -29.97 -15.89 -24.54
C ARG A 333 -29.58 -16.48 -25.90
N LEU A 334 -28.38 -16.17 -26.41
CA LEU A 334 -27.73 -16.64 -27.63
C LEU A 334 -26.23 -16.38 -27.53
N GLY A 335 -25.37 -17.32 -27.89
CA GLY A 335 -23.89 -17.17 -27.90
C GLY A 335 -23.19 -18.19 -27.02
N SER A 336 -21.86 -18.29 -27.15
CA SER A 336 -21.02 -19.21 -26.37
C SER A 336 -20.36 -18.48 -25.22
N LYS A 337 -20.43 -19.05 -24.02
CA LYS A 337 -19.79 -18.51 -22.82
C LYS A 337 -18.93 -19.52 -22.09
N VAL A 338 -17.80 -19.04 -21.64
CA VAL A 338 -16.94 -19.76 -20.71
C VAL A 338 -16.86 -18.95 -19.40
N VAL A 339 -17.15 -19.61 -18.30
CA VAL A 339 -17.03 -19.04 -16.96
C VAL A 339 -16.00 -19.84 -16.17
N ILE A 340 -14.93 -19.19 -15.74
CA ILE A 340 -13.93 -19.78 -14.85
C ILE A 340 -14.20 -19.25 -13.45
N VAL A 341 -14.31 -20.13 -12.48
CA VAL A 341 -14.55 -19.76 -11.08
C VAL A 341 -13.40 -20.26 -10.24
N THR A 342 -12.76 -19.41 -9.45
CA THR A 342 -11.79 -19.88 -8.45
C THR A 342 -12.42 -19.88 -7.07
N THR A 343 -12.15 -20.91 -6.27
CA THR A 343 -12.64 -21.03 -4.88
C THR A 343 -11.70 -21.87 -4.03
N ARG A 344 -11.77 -21.72 -2.71
CA ARG A 344 -11.04 -22.58 -1.76
C ARG A 344 -11.84 -23.80 -1.35
N ASP A 345 -13.15 -23.74 -1.50
CA ASP A 345 -14.08 -24.77 -1.01
C ASP A 345 -14.53 -25.70 -2.15
N GLN A 346 -14.28 -27.00 -1.98
CA GLN A 346 -14.74 -28.02 -2.90
C GLN A 346 -16.28 -28.11 -2.99
N ALA A 347 -16.98 -27.83 -1.89
CA ALA A 347 -18.43 -27.87 -1.86
C ALA A 347 -19.04 -26.75 -2.73
N ILE A 348 -18.45 -25.55 -2.69
CA ILE A 348 -18.84 -24.44 -3.57
C ILE A 348 -18.56 -24.81 -5.03
N ALA A 349 -17.37 -25.35 -5.32
CA ALA A 349 -17.00 -25.78 -6.66
C ALA A 349 -17.99 -26.79 -7.26
N ARG A 350 -18.46 -27.74 -6.46
CA ARG A 350 -19.48 -28.76 -6.89
C ARG A 350 -20.86 -28.14 -7.07
N LYS A 351 -21.23 -27.15 -6.28
CA LYS A 351 -22.56 -26.52 -6.33
C LYS A 351 -22.72 -25.60 -7.53
N ILE A 352 -21.69 -24.86 -7.90
CA ILE A 352 -21.79 -23.86 -8.99
C ILE A 352 -21.76 -24.48 -10.37
N SER A 353 -21.07 -25.61 -10.58
CA SER A 353 -21.00 -26.30 -11.87
C SER A 353 -21.86 -27.54 -11.85
N ARG A 354 -22.74 -27.70 -12.86
CA ARG A 354 -23.60 -28.87 -13.06
C ARG A 354 -23.12 -29.75 -14.20
N SER A 355 -22.40 -29.20 -15.18
CA SER A 355 -22.01 -29.87 -16.41
C SER A 355 -20.51 -30.20 -16.47
N VAL A 356 -19.65 -29.38 -15.89
CA VAL A 356 -18.21 -29.59 -15.93
C VAL A 356 -17.70 -30.04 -14.56
N VAL A 357 -16.88 -31.08 -14.54
CA VAL A 357 -16.25 -31.55 -13.30
C VAL A 357 -15.29 -30.47 -12.74
N PRO A 358 -15.44 -30.09 -11.47
CA PRO A 358 -14.51 -29.11 -10.85
C PRO A 358 -13.07 -29.58 -10.91
N TYR A 359 -12.18 -28.67 -11.32
CA TYR A 359 -10.75 -28.93 -11.43
C TYR A 359 -10.06 -28.66 -10.09
N GLN A 360 -9.47 -29.69 -9.50
CA GLN A 360 -8.61 -29.55 -8.33
C GLN A 360 -7.20 -29.18 -8.77
N ILE A 361 -6.71 -28.02 -8.33
CA ILE A 361 -5.33 -27.62 -8.61
C ILE A 361 -4.35 -28.47 -7.79
N ASN A 362 -3.30 -28.98 -8.45
CA ASN A 362 -2.30 -29.82 -7.81
C ASN A 362 -1.27 -28.99 -7.05
N PHE A 363 -0.65 -29.61 -6.03
CA PHE A 363 0.54 -29.09 -5.40
C PHE A 363 1.71 -29.06 -6.39
N LEU A 364 2.57 -28.07 -6.27
CA LEU A 364 3.83 -28.02 -7.02
C LEU A 364 4.75 -29.17 -6.56
N THR A 365 5.56 -29.68 -7.46
CA THR A 365 6.61 -30.63 -7.07
C THR A 365 7.72 -29.91 -6.28
N ASN A 366 8.53 -30.66 -5.55
CA ASN A 366 9.68 -30.10 -4.82
C ASN A 366 10.66 -29.38 -5.75
N ASP A 367 10.87 -29.90 -6.96
CA ASP A 367 11.71 -29.26 -7.97
C ASP A 367 11.13 -27.95 -8.51
N MET A 368 9.80 -27.87 -8.65
CA MET A 368 9.12 -26.62 -8.99
C MET A 368 9.24 -25.60 -7.87
N CYS A 369 9.04 -26.01 -6.61
CA CYS A 369 9.27 -25.12 -5.45
C CYS A 369 10.72 -24.65 -5.38
N TRP A 370 11.68 -25.55 -5.62
CA TRP A 370 13.08 -25.18 -5.69
C TRP A 370 13.38 -24.19 -6.82
N SER A 371 12.77 -24.39 -7.99
CA SER A 371 12.89 -23.46 -9.11
C SER A 371 12.36 -22.05 -8.77
N ILE A 372 11.23 -21.95 -8.03
CA ILE A 372 10.69 -20.68 -7.53
C ILE A 372 11.66 -20.05 -6.53
N ILE A 373 12.21 -20.83 -5.59
CA ILE A 373 13.19 -20.33 -4.61
C ILE A 373 14.43 -19.81 -5.33
N LYS A 374 14.98 -20.53 -6.31
CA LYS A 374 16.13 -20.09 -7.13
C LYS A 374 15.86 -18.76 -7.82
N GLN A 375 14.70 -18.64 -8.45
CA GLN A 375 14.31 -17.40 -9.13
C GLN A 375 14.22 -16.21 -8.16
N LYS A 376 13.59 -16.41 -7.00
CA LYS A 376 13.33 -15.33 -6.04
C LYS A 376 14.56 -14.96 -5.21
N SER A 377 15.46 -15.89 -4.95
CA SER A 377 16.70 -15.67 -4.19
C SER A 377 17.87 -15.19 -5.04
N SER A 378 17.69 -14.98 -6.34
CA SER A 378 18.80 -14.69 -7.28
C SER A 378 19.93 -15.72 -7.17
N PHE A 379 19.56 -16.99 -7.01
CA PHE A 379 20.48 -18.10 -6.69
C PHE A 379 21.60 -18.26 -7.71
N GLU A 380 21.31 -18.07 -9.01
CA GLU A 380 22.28 -18.26 -10.08
C GLU A 380 23.42 -17.22 -10.06
N ASP A 381 23.18 -16.06 -9.45
CA ASP A 381 24.17 -14.99 -9.33
C ASP A 381 25.11 -15.17 -8.10
N ARG A 382 24.89 -16.20 -7.29
CA ARG A 382 25.65 -16.43 -6.04
C ARG A 382 26.92 -17.25 -6.26
N ASP A 383 28.00 -16.88 -5.59
CA ASP A 383 29.27 -17.60 -5.60
C ASP A 383 29.21 -18.93 -4.82
N ASP A 384 28.40 -18.98 -3.75
CA ASP A 384 28.24 -20.13 -2.85
C ASP A 384 27.16 -21.13 -3.28
N LYS A 385 26.61 -21.00 -4.48
CA LYS A 385 25.46 -21.79 -4.97
C LYS A 385 25.63 -23.30 -4.91
N ARG A 386 26.85 -23.82 -5.10
CA ARG A 386 27.10 -25.26 -4.99
C ARG A 386 26.87 -25.79 -3.58
N TYR A 387 27.21 -25.00 -2.58
CA TYR A 387 26.98 -25.33 -1.17
C TYR A 387 25.50 -25.20 -0.81
N LEU A 388 24.82 -24.15 -1.28
CA LEU A 388 23.45 -23.85 -0.96
C LEU A 388 22.42 -24.74 -1.68
N GLU A 389 22.78 -25.45 -2.76
CA GLU A 389 21.79 -26.20 -3.54
C GLU A 389 21.09 -27.27 -2.72
N HIS A 390 21.78 -28.05 -1.91
CA HIS A 390 21.18 -29.10 -1.08
C HIS A 390 20.31 -28.49 0.03
N ILE A 391 20.76 -27.39 0.67
CA ILE A 391 20.02 -26.68 1.70
C ILE A 391 18.72 -26.12 1.12
N GLY A 392 18.79 -25.46 -0.05
CA GLY A 392 17.64 -24.90 -0.73
C GLY A 392 16.61 -25.95 -1.17
N ARG A 393 17.06 -27.15 -1.59
CA ARG A 393 16.17 -28.29 -1.89
C ARG A 393 15.44 -28.78 -0.62
N ASP A 394 16.13 -28.85 0.51
CA ASP A 394 15.51 -29.21 1.78
C ASP A 394 14.45 -28.19 2.21
N ILE A 395 14.73 -26.88 2.01
CA ILE A 395 13.76 -25.82 2.27
C ILE A 395 12.57 -25.92 1.31
N ALA A 396 12.81 -26.25 0.03
CA ALA A 396 11.76 -26.41 -0.98
C ALA A 396 10.78 -27.56 -0.65
N ILE A 397 11.27 -28.67 -0.07
CA ILE A 397 10.42 -29.76 0.45
C ILE A 397 9.48 -29.24 1.53
N LYS A 398 9.98 -28.40 2.44
CA LYS A 398 9.21 -27.83 3.56
C LYS A 398 8.17 -26.79 3.13
N CYS A 399 8.20 -26.32 1.87
CA CYS A 399 7.17 -25.47 1.30
C CYS A 399 5.85 -26.23 1.00
N GLY A 400 5.83 -27.57 1.11
CA GLY A 400 4.64 -28.39 0.93
C GLY A 400 3.97 -28.29 -0.44
N GLY A 401 4.72 -27.90 -1.49
CA GLY A 401 4.17 -27.71 -2.84
C GLY A 401 3.34 -26.43 -3.03
N VAL A 402 3.46 -25.45 -2.14
CA VAL A 402 2.67 -24.22 -2.20
C VAL A 402 3.49 -23.05 -2.74
N ALA A 403 3.01 -22.47 -3.83
CA ALA A 403 3.72 -21.40 -4.53
C ALA A 403 4.01 -20.17 -3.64
N LEU A 404 3.05 -19.72 -2.82
CA LEU A 404 3.23 -18.57 -1.94
C LEU A 404 4.33 -18.80 -0.89
N ALA A 405 4.43 -20.02 -0.34
CA ALA A 405 5.48 -20.40 0.60
C ALA A 405 6.86 -20.33 -0.04
N ALA A 406 7.00 -20.92 -1.24
CA ALA A 406 8.26 -20.92 -1.99
C ALA A 406 8.69 -19.49 -2.42
N GLN A 407 7.72 -18.65 -2.82
CA GLN A 407 7.99 -17.24 -3.17
C GLN A 407 8.47 -16.42 -1.97
N SER A 408 7.76 -16.53 -0.85
CA SER A 408 8.08 -15.77 0.37
C SER A 408 9.45 -16.14 0.93
N LEU A 409 9.72 -17.45 1.10
CA LEU A 409 11.01 -17.93 1.58
C LEU A 409 12.14 -17.65 0.59
N GLY A 410 11.90 -17.85 -0.71
CA GLY A 410 12.89 -17.54 -1.75
C GLY A 410 13.33 -16.08 -1.72
N TYR A 411 12.39 -15.15 -1.55
CA TYR A 411 12.74 -13.73 -1.41
C TYR A 411 13.53 -13.43 -0.13
N MET A 412 13.14 -14.03 1.00
CA MET A 412 13.88 -13.84 2.27
C MET A 412 15.32 -14.37 2.20
N LEU A 413 15.53 -15.47 1.48
CA LEU A 413 16.84 -16.09 1.31
C LEU A 413 17.79 -15.28 0.41
N ARG A 414 17.31 -14.31 -0.32
CA ARG A 414 18.07 -13.53 -1.31
C ARG A 414 19.31 -12.85 -0.72
N ASP A 415 19.11 -12.15 0.40
CA ASP A 415 20.14 -11.32 1.03
C ASP A 415 20.79 -12.03 2.24
N MET A 416 20.58 -13.35 2.38
CA MET A 416 21.08 -14.16 3.50
C MET A 416 22.39 -14.85 3.15
N GLU A 417 23.29 -14.92 4.15
CA GLU A 417 24.52 -15.72 4.10
C GLU A 417 24.22 -17.22 4.23
N SER A 418 25.21 -18.07 3.92
CA SER A 418 25.04 -19.52 3.88
C SER A 418 24.62 -20.14 5.22
N ASP A 419 25.15 -19.66 6.34
CA ASP A 419 24.79 -20.11 7.68
C ASP A 419 23.33 -19.74 8.06
N GLN A 420 22.86 -18.64 7.52
CA GLN A 420 21.45 -18.21 7.68
C GLN A 420 20.50 -19.12 6.90
N TRP A 421 20.88 -19.61 5.70
CA TRP A 421 20.13 -20.63 4.98
C TRP A 421 20.01 -21.93 5.78
N GLU A 422 21.09 -22.36 6.42
CA GLU A 422 21.06 -23.51 7.34
C GLU A 422 20.10 -23.27 8.51
N SER A 423 20.16 -22.07 9.10
CA SER A 423 19.25 -21.68 10.19
C SER A 423 17.78 -21.69 9.77
N VAL A 424 17.47 -21.32 8.53
CA VAL A 424 16.12 -21.42 7.94
C VAL A 424 15.73 -22.89 7.76
N ARG A 425 16.60 -23.73 7.19
CA ARG A 425 16.36 -25.16 7.04
C ARG A 425 16.08 -25.83 8.38
N ASP A 426 16.89 -25.55 9.40
CA ASP A 426 16.86 -26.23 10.69
C ASP A 426 15.97 -25.53 11.74
N SER A 427 15.17 -24.54 11.30
CA SER A 427 14.28 -23.77 12.18
C SER A 427 13.29 -24.69 12.91
N TYR A 428 13.16 -24.48 14.22
CA TYR A 428 12.17 -25.19 15.05
C TYR A 428 10.72 -24.94 14.65
N ILE A 429 10.45 -23.87 13.91
CA ILE A 429 9.10 -23.54 13.42
C ILE A 429 8.52 -24.69 12.59
N TRP A 430 9.37 -25.40 11.87
CA TRP A 430 8.94 -26.58 11.11
C TRP A 430 8.42 -27.74 11.96
N ASN A 431 8.85 -27.83 13.21
CA ASN A 431 8.45 -28.91 14.14
C ASN A 431 7.16 -28.58 14.89
N LEU A 432 6.54 -27.40 14.68
CA LEU A 432 5.26 -27.05 15.31
C LEU A 432 4.07 -27.85 14.76
N SER A 433 4.26 -28.66 13.74
CA SER A 433 3.21 -29.44 13.04
C SER A 433 3.10 -30.91 13.46
N THR A 434 3.59 -31.33 14.61
CA THR A 434 3.56 -32.74 15.05
C THR A 434 2.17 -33.21 15.51
N MET A 435 1.14 -33.10 14.69
CA MET A 435 -0.12 -33.83 14.86
C MET A 435 -0.48 -34.56 13.57
N GLU A 436 -0.76 -35.87 13.66
CA GLU A 436 -0.89 -36.87 12.58
C GLU A 436 -2.15 -36.77 11.71
N ASP A 437 -2.65 -35.57 11.39
CA ASP A 437 -3.84 -35.39 10.56
C ASP A 437 -3.49 -34.93 9.14
N PRO A 438 -3.84 -35.74 8.08
CA PRO A 438 -3.56 -35.39 6.67
C PRO A 438 -4.30 -34.15 6.15
N SER A 439 -5.29 -33.61 6.88
CA SER A 439 -5.96 -32.33 6.54
C SER A 439 -5.04 -31.11 6.78
N LEU A 440 -3.84 -31.30 7.32
CA LEU A 440 -2.93 -30.30 7.86
C LEU A 440 -1.90 -29.70 6.87
N ARG A 441 -1.97 -30.01 5.56
CA ARG A 441 -1.09 -29.35 4.56
C ARG A 441 -1.30 -27.83 4.49
N SER A 442 -2.45 -27.34 4.93
CA SER A 442 -2.65 -25.89 5.15
C SER A 442 -1.77 -25.34 6.26
N HIS A 443 -1.28 -26.18 7.21
CA HIS A 443 -0.36 -25.77 8.26
C HIS A 443 1.07 -25.53 7.75
N GLU A 444 1.57 -26.30 6.79
CA GLU A 444 2.90 -26.12 6.20
C GLU A 444 3.05 -24.74 5.57
N VAL A 445 2.00 -24.27 4.89
CA VAL A 445 1.97 -22.90 4.34
C VAL A 445 2.04 -21.86 5.43
N LEU A 446 1.24 -22.02 6.49
CA LEU A 446 1.22 -21.08 7.61
C LEU A 446 2.57 -21.04 8.32
N LEU A 447 3.24 -22.19 8.48
CA LEU A 447 4.58 -22.29 9.07
C LEU A 447 5.62 -21.57 8.20
N SER A 448 5.57 -21.75 6.88
CA SER A 448 6.47 -21.06 5.94
C SER A 448 6.33 -19.55 6.01
N LEU A 449 5.08 -19.06 6.03
CA LEU A 449 4.80 -17.63 6.13
C LEU A 449 5.14 -17.06 7.52
N LEU A 450 4.92 -17.84 8.58
CA LEU A 450 5.31 -17.47 9.94
C LEU A 450 6.84 -17.40 10.08
N LEU A 451 7.55 -18.32 9.43
CA LEU A 451 9.00 -18.29 9.39
C LEU A 451 9.49 -17.04 8.64
N SER A 452 8.91 -16.75 7.47
CA SER A 452 9.23 -15.51 6.73
C SER A 452 9.01 -14.27 7.59
N TYR A 453 7.88 -14.20 8.32
CA TYR A 453 7.64 -13.12 9.28
C TYR A 453 8.68 -13.06 10.38
N SER A 454 9.07 -14.21 10.96
CA SER A 454 10.06 -14.25 12.06
C SER A 454 11.46 -13.78 11.68
N LEU A 455 11.78 -13.86 10.39
CA LEU A 455 13.05 -13.44 9.81
C LEU A 455 13.08 -11.95 9.42
N MET A 456 11.92 -11.27 9.43
CA MET A 456 11.85 -9.83 9.16
C MET A 456 12.51 -9.04 10.30
N HIS A 457 13.08 -7.90 9.93
CA HIS A 457 13.47 -6.87 10.89
C HIS A 457 12.26 -6.39 11.71
N GLU A 458 12.46 -6.08 12.99
CA GLU A 458 11.39 -5.71 13.94
C GLU A 458 10.42 -4.62 13.42
N PHE A 459 10.95 -3.54 12.85
CA PHE A 459 10.11 -2.47 12.29
C PHE A 459 9.29 -2.93 11.07
N LEU A 460 9.86 -3.80 10.24
CA LEU A 460 9.12 -4.40 9.13
C LEU A 460 8.00 -5.33 9.63
N GLN A 461 8.23 -6.05 10.75
CA GLN A 461 7.20 -6.86 11.40
C GLN A 461 6.02 -6.00 11.88
N LEU A 462 6.29 -4.81 12.43
CA LEU A 462 5.26 -3.85 12.84
C LEU A 462 4.47 -3.32 11.63
N CYS A 463 5.17 -2.87 10.58
CA CYS A 463 4.57 -2.41 9.34
C CYS A 463 3.65 -3.47 8.71
N PHE A 464 4.14 -4.70 8.62
CA PHE A 464 3.39 -5.84 8.11
C PHE A 464 2.15 -6.13 8.94
N SER A 465 2.32 -6.26 10.26
CA SER A 465 1.22 -6.60 11.16
C SER A 465 0.12 -5.54 11.12
N TYR A 466 0.50 -4.26 11.08
CA TYR A 466 -0.46 -3.15 11.00
C TYR A 466 -1.37 -3.20 9.77
N CYS A 467 -0.87 -3.67 8.63
CA CYS A 467 -1.70 -3.80 7.42
C CYS A 467 -2.95 -4.68 7.62
N ALA A 468 -2.93 -5.59 8.61
CA ALA A 468 -4.09 -6.42 8.93
C ALA A 468 -5.18 -5.72 9.75
N VAL A 469 -4.99 -4.47 10.15
CA VAL A 469 -6.06 -3.64 10.74
C VAL A 469 -7.18 -3.45 9.72
N PHE A 470 -6.82 -3.31 8.45
CA PHE A 470 -7.77 -3.22 7.35
C PHE A 470 -8.39 -4.61 7.05
N PRO A 471 -9.63 -4.66 6.56
CA PRO A 471 -10.27 -5.92 6.20
C PRO A 471 -9.55 -6.66 5.06
N LYS A 472 -9.81 -7.96 4.95
CA LYS A 472 -9.33 -8.76 3.82
C LYS A 472 -9.76 -8.14 2.49
N GLY A 473 -8.80 -8.00 1.57
CA GLY A 473 -9.05 -7.43 0.26
C GLY A 473 -9.19 -5.92 0.21
N HIS A 474 -9.06 -5.21 1.34
CA HIS A 474 -9.06 -3.74 1.34
C HIS A 474 -7.92 -3.19 0.49
N VAL A 475 -8.24 -2.17 -0.30
CA VAL A 475 -7.27 -1.47 -1.16
C VAL A 475 -6.64 -0.34 -0.37
N ILE A 476 -5.34 -0.43 -0.13
CA ILE A 476 -4.58 0.50 0.71
C ILE A 476 -3.75 1.42 -0.21
N PRO A 477 -3.96 2.74 -0.18
CA PRO A 477 -3.12 3.69 -0.90
C PRO A 477 -1.70 3.70 -0.34
N LYS A 478 -0.68 3.61 -1.21
CA LYS A 478 0.74 3.60 -0.83
C LYS A 478 1.10 4.76 0.08
N TYR A 479 0.74 5.97 -0.33
CA TYR A 479 1.12 7.19 0.37
C TYR A 479 0.52 7.25 1.78
N ASP A 480 -0.77 6.94 1.92
CA ASP A 480 -1.45 6.96 3.21
C ASP A 480 -0.86 5.91 4.17
N LEU A 481 -0.52 4.73 3.66
CA LEU A 481 0.12 3.68 4.45
C LEU A 481 1.48 4.13 5.00
N ILE A 482 2.30 4.76 4.17
CA ILE A 482 3.60 5.33 4.57
C ILE A 482 3.40 6.37 5.68
N GLN A 483 2.48 7.31 5.51
CA GLN A 483 2.22 8.35 6.50
C GLN A 483 1.71 7.79 7.83
N GLN A 484 0.87 6.76 7.79
CA GLN A 484 0.41 6.06 8.99
C GLN A 484 1.54 5.31 9.71
N TRP A 485 2.42 4.62 8.99
CA TRP A 485 3.61 3.97 9.57
C TRP A 485 4.54 4.99 10.23
N MET A 486 4.75 6.13 9.59
CA MET A 486 5.54 7.22 10.16
C MET A 486 4.89 7.80 11.42
N ALA A 487 3.57 8.03 11.40
CA ALA A 487 2.81 8.53 12.55
C ALA A 487 2.86 7.58 13.75
N LEU A 488 2.86 6.26 13.49
CA LEU A 488 2.99 5.22 14.51
C LEU A 488 4.44 5.03 14.98
N GLY A 489 5.42 5.64 14.32
CA GLY A 489 6.83 5.52 14.65
C GLY A 489 7.47 4.20 14.19
N PHE A 490 6.92 3.53 13.19
CA PHE A 490 7.45 2.25 12.66
C PHE A 490 8.70 2.43 11.79
N THR A 491 9.18 3.64 11.63
CA THR A 491 10.45 3.93 11.00
C THR A 491 11.52 3.99 12.07
N GLY A 492 12.34 2.95 12.15
CA GLY A 492 13.48 2.93 13.07
C GLY A 492 14.51 4.02 12.75
N PRO A 493 15.44 4.29 13.66
CA PRO A 493 16.56 5.20 13.40
C PRO A 493 17.39 4.68 12.23
N SER A 494 17.53 5.46 11.18
CA SER A 494 18.41 5.15 10.04
C SER A 494 19.36 6.31 9.82
N SER A 495 20.64 6.00 9.63
CA SER A 495 21.67 6.97 9.26
C SER A 495 21.77 7.18 7.74
N THR A 496 21.19 6.27 6.96
CA THR A 496 21.36 6.22 5.49
C THR A 496 20.12 6.59 4.71
N PHE A 497 18.92 6.37 5.28
CA PHE A 497 17.65 6.62 4.61
C PHE A 497 16.80 7.61 5.40
N ASP A 498 16.08 8.48 4.70
CA ASP A 498 15.00 9.21 5.34
C ASP A 498 13.80 8.28 5.65
N SER A 499 12.85 8.74 6.46
CA SER A 499 11.72 7.91 6.90
C SER A 499 10.84 7.43 5.75
N ILE A 500 10.69 8.21 4.69
CA ILE A 500 9.87 7.85 3.51
C ILE A 500 10.58 6.77 2.71
N GLN A 501 11.88 6.94 2.41
CA GLN A 501 12.69 5.97 1.68
C GLN A 501 12.72 4.63 2.42
N LEU A 502 12.79 4.66 3.76
CA LEU A 502 12.76 3.45 4.57
C LEU A 502 11.42 2.72 4.47
N CYS A 503 10.30 3.45 4.53
CA CYS A 503 8.96 2.88 4.31
C CYS A 503 8.82 2.30 2.91
N GLU A 504 9.34 2.95 1.89
CA GLU A 504 9.35 2.43 0.51
C GLU A 504 10.15 1.13 0.39
N LYS A 505 11.29 1.05 1.05
CA LYS A 505 12.07 -0.18 1.17
C LYS A 505 11.25 -1.30 1.83
N TYR A 506 10.52 -1.00 2.91
CA TYR A 506 9.64 -1.97 3.57
C TYR A 506 8.51 -2.45 2.65
N ILE A 507 7.89 -1.55 1.90
CA ILE A 507 6.88 -1.91 0.89
C ILE A 507 7.49 -2.84 -0.16
N THR A 508 8.67 -2.52 -0.69
CA THR A 508 9.38 -3.33 -1.68
C THR A 508 9.66 -4.74 -1.15
N GLN A 509 10.06 -4.86 0.11
CA GLN A 509 10.28 -6.15 0.76
C GLN A 509 8.97 -6.95 0.91
N LEU A 510 7.87 -6.31 1.35
CA LEU A 510 6.57 -6.97 1.49
C LEU A 510 6.00 -7.42 0.13
N LEU A 511 6.21 -6.64 -0.93
CA LEU A 511 5.87 -7.03 -2.31
C LEU A 511 6.72 -8.21 -2.79
N GLY A 512 8.01 -8.18 -2.53
CA GLY A 512 8.94 -9.26 -2.91
C GLY A 512 8.57 -10.60 -2.27
N MET A 513 8.15 -10.58 -1.00
CA MET A 513 7.63 -11.75 -0.29
C MET A 513 6.21 -12.16 -0.72
N SER A 514 5.57 -11.41 -1.60
CA SER A 514 4.15 -11.57 -1.97
C SER A 514 3.17 -11.40 -0.78
N PHE A 515 3.57 -10.66 0.24
CA PHE A 515 2.72 -10.33 1.39
C PHE A 515 1.78 -9.17 1.07
N LEU A 516 2.27 -8.18 0.32
CA LEU A 516 1.46 -7.21 -0.39
C LEU A 516 1.43 -7.52 -1.88
N GLN A 517 0.40 -7.08 -2.56
CA GLN A 517 0.22 -7.21 -4.00
C GLN A 517 -0.22 -5.86 -4.56
N HIS A 518 0.24 -5.52 -5.77
CA HIS A 518 -0.28 -4.36 -6.48
C HIS A 518 -1.76 -4.56 -6.79
N SER A 519 -2.55 -3.54 -6.53
CA SER A 519 -3.95 -3.49 -6.93
C SER A 519 -4.13 -2.47 -8.04
N LYS A 520 -5.11 -2.71 -8.93
CA LYS A 520 -5.55 -1.67 -9.86
C LYS A 520 -6.20 -0.52 -9.07
N THR A 521 -6.24 0.66 -9.70
CA THR A 521 -7.10 1.74 -9.19
C THR A 521 -8.49 1.18 -8.96
N PRO A 522 -9.10 1.43 -7.77
CA PRO A 522 -10.47 1.03 -7.53
C PRO A 522 -11.37 1.53 -8.66
N SER A 523 -12.27 0.69 -9.15
CA SER A 523 -13.25 1.13 -10.15
C SER A 523 -14.04 2.32 -9.61
N LEU A 524 -14.46 3.22 -10.48
CA LEU A 524 -15.14 4.49 -10.15
C LEU A 524 -16.35 4.36 -9.19
N SER A 525 -16.84 3.15 -8.89
CA SER A 525 -17.86 2.90 -7.86
C SER A 525 -17.43 3.32 -6.44
N TYR A 526 -16.12 3.38 -6.17
CA TYR A 526 -15.56 3.96 -4.93
C TYR A 526 -15.71 5.49 -4.93
N TYR A 527 -16.03 6.08 -6.08
CA TYR A 527 -16.09 7.52 -6.34
C TYR A 527 -17.51 8.10 -6.38
N GLU A 528 -18.56 7.27 -6.26
CA GLU A 528 -19.93 7.78 -6.04
C GLU A 528 -20.08 8.57 -4.75
N SER A 529 -19.13 8.44 -3.84
CA SER A 529 -18.97 9.34 -2.71
C SER A 529 -18.32 10.68 -3.06
N GLY A 530 -18.21 11.07 -4.33
CA GLY A 530 -17.78 12.39 -4.76
C GLY A 530 -16.26 12.58 -4.89
N TRP A 531 -15.50 11.52 -5.13
CA TRP A 531 -14.05 11.60 -5.38
C TRP A 531 -13.75 11.81 -6.87
N PRO A 532 -13.41 12.99 -7.34
CA PRO A 532 -12.92 13.14 -8.70
C PRO A 532 -11.42 12.74 -8.73
N ILE A 533 -11.09 11.44 -8.88
CA ILE A 533 -9.74 11.02 -9.29
C ILE A 533 -9.43 11.45 -10.72
N ALA A 534 -10.44 11.77 -11.52
CA ALA A 534 -10.25 12.13 -12.91
C ALA A 534 -9.30 13.33 -13.17
N ARG A 535 -8.84 14.02 -12.11
CA ARG A 535 -7.94 15.17 -12.23
C ARG A 535 -6.72 15.13 -11.28
N LEU A 536 -6.43 14.02 -10.60
CA LEU A 536 -5.09 13.82 -10.07
C LEU A 536 -4.20 13.43 -11.26
N GLY A 537 -3.52 14.41 -11.83
CA GLY A 537 -2.60 14.26 -12.95
C GLY A 537 -1.36 13.40 -12.67
N THR A 538 -1.41 12.57 -11.64
CA THR A 538 -0.38 11.58 -11.33
C THR A 538 -0.90 10.20 -11.70
N LYS A 539 -0.48 9.70 -12.87
CA LYS A 539 -0.64 8.30 -13.29
C LYS A 539 -0.07 7.27 -12.30
N ASP A 540 0.45 7.70 -11.15
CA ASP A 540 1.27 6.90 -10.24
C ASP A 540 0.67 6.69 -8.84
N VAL A 541 -0.66 6.76 -8.67
CA VAL A 541 -1.25 6.35 -7.39
C VAL A 541 -1.20 4.83 -7.30
N THR A 542 -0.23 4.33 -6.54
CA THR A 542 -0.03 2.90 -6.33
C THR A 542 -0.90 2.43 -5.18
N PHE A 543 -1.66 1.37 -5.41
CA PHE A 543 -2.50 0.72 -4.41
C PHE A 543 -2.00 -0.68 -4.10
N PHE A 544 -2.22 -1.12 -2.88
CA PHE A 544 -1.85 -2.46 -2.42
C PHE A 544 -3.04 -3.19 -1.82
N THR A 545 -3.00 -4.50 -1.91
CA THR A 545 -3.86 -5.41 -1.14
C THR A 545 -3.00 -6.45 -0.45
N MET A 546 -3.47 -6.97 0.69
CA MET A 546 -2.81 -8.07 1.39
C MET A 546 -3.44 -9.40 0.98
N HIS A 547 -2.61 -10.42 0.72
CA HIS A 547 -3.09 -11.77 0.44
C HIS A 547 -3.83 -12.34 1.67
N ASP A 548 -4.97 -13.02 1.47
CA ASP A 548 -5.84 -13.44 2.58
C ASP A 548 -5.17 -14.31 3.63
N LEU A 549 -4.35 -15.29 3.23
CA LEU A 549 -3.61 -16.11 4.20
C LEU A 549 -2.60 -15.31 4.99
N VAL A 550 -1.98 -14.34 4.34
CA VAL A 550 -1.02 -13.43 4.97
C VAL A 550 -1.74 -12.52 5.96
N HIS A 551 -2.93 -12.05 5.60
CA HIS A 551 -3.81 -11.31 6.51
C HIS A 551 -4.21 -12.14 7.74
N ASP A 552 -4.56 -13.43 7.56
CA ASP A 552 -4.91 -14.31 8.68
C ASP A 552 -3.75 -14.47 9.67
N ILE A 553 -2.51 -14.60 9.16
CA ILE A 553 -1.31 -14.66 9.99
C ILE A 553 -1.10 -13.34 10.73
N ALA A 554 -1.19 -12.21 10.02
CA ALA A 554 -1.00 -10.90 10.64
C ALA A 554 -2.06 -10.63 11.71
N MET A 555 -3.33 -11.01 11.49
CA MET A 555 -4.40 -10.95 12.49
C MET A 555 -4.15 -11.85 13.69
N ALA A 556 -3.63 -13.06 13.45
CA ALA A 556 -3.27 -13.97 14.55
C ALA A 556 -2.10 -13.43 15.38
N ILE A 557 -1.14 -12.75 14.75
CA ILE A 557 -0.03 -12.07 15.42
C ILE A 557 -0.53 -10.90 16.25
N LEU A 558 -1.35 -10.02 15.68
CA LEU A 558 -1.93 -8.87 16.39
C LEU A 558 -2.84 -9.30 17.54
N GLY A 559 -3.71 -10.30 17.34
CA GLY A 559 -4.63 -10.84 18.34
C GLY A 559 -5.43 -9.76 19.07
N ASP A 560 -5.25 -9.60 20.40
CA ASP A 560 -5.99 -8.64 21.22
C ASP A 560 -5.58 -7.18 20.99
N LEU A 561 -4.51 -6.91 20.22
CA LEU A 561 -4.11 -5.55 19.88
C LEU A 561 -5.07 -4.91 18.87
N VAL A 562 -5.80 -5.71 18.10
CA VAL A 562 -6.72 -5.21 17.08
C VAL A 562 -8.17 -5.51 17.45
N ASN A 563 -9.06 -4.55 17.19
CA ASN A 563 -10.49 -4.74 17.26
C ASN A 563 -11.13 -4.23 15.96
N ASN A 564 -11.70 -5.14 15.19
CA ASN A 564 -12.43 -4.87 13.94
C ASN A 564 -13.92 -5.22 14.02
N LYS A 565 -14.47 -5.41 15.22
CA LYS A 565 -15.85 -5.88 15.47
C LYS A 565 -16.68 -4.93 16.37
N GLY A 566 -16.51 -3.64 16.22
CA GLY A 566 -17.23 -2.64 16.99
C GLY A 566 -16.33 -1.84 17.95
N TYR A 567 -16.90 -1.34 19.06
CA TYR A 567 -16.14 -0.48 19.98
C TYR A 567 -14.88 -1.16 20.52
N PRO A 568 -13.74 -0.45 20.52
CA PRO A 568 -12.50 -0.98 21.06
C PRO A 568 -12.70 -1.29 22.55
N ARG A 569 -12.69 -2.57 22.91
CA ARG A 569 -12.83 -3.06 24.28
C ARG A 569 -11.55 -3.76 24.70
N GLY A 570 -11.12 -3.50 25.92
CA GLY A 570 -9.96 -4.17 26.51
C GLY A 570 -8.75 -3.27 26.69
N LYS A 571 -8.01 -3.46 27.77
CA LYS A 571 -6.82 -2.67 28.13
C LYS A 571 -5.64 -2.79 27.14
N ARG A 572 -5.66 -3.79 26.24
CA ARG A 572 -4.57 -4.08 25.29
C ARG A 572 -4.84 -3.64 23.86
N CYS A 573 -6.05 -3.18 23.52
CA CYS A 573 -6.39 -2.75 22.17
C CYS A 573 -5.56 -1.52 21.78
N ARG A 574 -4.79 -1.63 20.71
CA ARG A 574 -3.97 -0.55 20.16
C ARG A 574 -4.48 -0.03 18.82
N TYR A 575 -5.12 -0.88 18.05
CA TYR A 575 -5.64 -0.56 16.72
C TYR A 575 -7.11 -0.92 16.66
N ALA A 576 -7.94 -0.02 16.17
CA ALA A 576 -9.36 -0.25 16.00
C ALA A 576 -9.81 0.15 14.60
N LEU A 577 -10.66 -0.68 14.03
CA LEU A 577 -11.41 -0.39 12.82
C LEU A 577 -12.90 -0.47 13.18
N LEU A 578 -13.60 0.61 12.97
CA LEU A 578 -15.05 0.69 13.15
C LEU A 578 -15.70 0.65 11.76
N THR A 579 -16.64 -0.27 11.60
CA THR A 579 -17.37 -0.44 10.36
C THR A 579 -18.84 -0.17 10.60
N ASP A 580 -19.56 0.27 9.55
CA ASP A 580 -20.96 0.63 9.65
C ASP A 580 -21.77 -0.50 10.28
N SER A 581 -22.35 -0.18 11.42
CA SER A 581 -23.55 -0.85 11.92
C SER A 581 -24.69 0.16 11.80
N SER A 582 -25.82 -0.26 11.28
CA SER A 582 -27.06 0.52 11.06
C SER A 582 -27.59 1.30 12.28
N LYS A 583 -26.78 1.52 13.31
CA LYS A 583 -27.07 2.30 14.51
C LYS A 583 -26.13 3.48 14.63
N PRO A 584 -26.61 4.69 14.97
CA PRO A 584 -25.78 5.85 15.22
C PRO A 584 -24.66 5.46 16.22
N LEU A 585 -23.41 5.60 15.80
CA LEU A 585 -22.25 5.33 16.63
C LEU A 585 -22.12 6.43 17.69
N GLN A 586 -22.62 6.19 18.86
CA GLN A 586 -22.32 7.01 20.03
C GLN A 586 -20.95 6.58 20.56
N LEU A 587 -19.90 7.28 20.15
CA LEU A 587 -18.53 7.13 20.69
C LEU A 587 -18.41 7.62 22.14
N SER A 588 -19.50 7.57 22.91
CA SER A 588 -19.56 8.07 24.28
C SER A 588 -19.02 7.08 25.25
N MET A 589 -18.07 6.35 25.18
CA MET A 589 -17.56 5.57 26.34
C MET A 589 -16.35 4.71 25.98
N SER A 590 -15.24 4.98 26.62
CA SER A 590 -14.10 4.09 26.79
C SER A 590 -13.32 3.69 25.53
N CYS A 591 -12.85 4.67 24.72
CA CYS A 591 -11.65 4.42 23.96
C CYS A 591 -10.51 4.10 24.95
N PRO A 592 -9.84 2.94 24.84
CA PRO A 592 -8.72 2.65 25.73
C PRO A 592 -7.64 3.73 25.58
N ALA A 593 -7.07 4.18 26.68
CA ALA A 593 -5.97 5.18 26.65
C ALA A 593 -4.75 4.69 25.82
N ASN A 594 -4.65 3.39 25.60
CA ASN A 594 -3.58 2.74 24.82
C ASN A 594 -3.86 2.67 23.32
N LEU A 595 -5.01 3.18 22.84
CA LEU A 595 -5.35 3.16 21.43
C LEU A 595 -4.38 4.06 20.65
N LYS A 596 -3.72 3.51 19.62
CA LYS A 596 -2.74 4.21 18.77
C LYS A 596 -3.30 4.57 17.40
N ALA A 597 -4.15 3.72 16.82
CA ALA A 597 -4.81 4.02 15.55
C ALA A 597 -6.30 3.69 15.62
N LEU A 598 -7.10 4.59 15.04
CA LEU A 598 -8.55 4.45 14.92
C LEU A 598 -8.95 4.75 13.47
N HIS A 599 -9.56 3.77 12.82
CA HIS A 599 -10.08 3.85 11.46
C HIS A 599 -11.59 3.68 11.44
N PHE A 600 -12.23 4.37 10.52
CA PHE A 600 -13.65 4.23 10.24
C PHE A 600 -13.81 3.82 8.77
N LEU A 601 -14.64 2.81 8.52
CA LEU A 601 -14.89 2.28 7.19
C LEU A 601 -16.40 2.19 6.94
N GLY A 602 -16.89 2.85 5.87
CA GLY A 602 -18.30 2.82 5.48
C GLY A 602 -19.27 3.52 6.43
N CYS A 603 -18.80 4.40 7.30
CA CYS A 603 -19.60 5.08 8.33
C CYS A 603 -20.25 6.36 7.78
N ARG A 604 -21.18 6.24 6.82
CA ARG A 604 -21.78 7.37 6.09
C ARG A 604 -22.53 8.40 6.94
N ASN A 605 -23.00 8.05 8.14
CA ASN A 605 -23.81 8.93 9.00
C ASN A 605 -23.23 8.97 10.42
N LEU A 606 -21.96 9.34 10.54
CA LEU A 606 -21.26 9.37 11.81
C LEU A 606 -21.51 10.71 12.53
N GLU A 607 -22.33 10.70 13.58
CA GLU A 607 -22.43 11.83 14.50
C GLU A 607 -21.38 11.70 15.61
N LEU A 608 -20.39 12.60 15.61
CA LEU A 608 -19.38 12.71 16.64
C LEU A 608 -19.84 13.69 17.72
N ARG A 609 -20.00 13.18 18.93
CA ARG A 609 -20.31 14.03 20.10
C ARG A 609 -19.12 14.92 20.46
N SER A 610 -19.35 16.04 21.15
CA SER A 610 -18.30 16.98 21.54
C SER A 610 -17.15 16.35 22.35
N ASP A 611 -17.43 15.27 23.08
CA ASP A 611 -16.51 14.51 23.93
C ASP A 611 -15.98 13.20 23.29
N ALA A 612 -16.23 12.97 22.00
CA ALA A 612 -15.99 11.68 21.34
C ALA A 612 -14.58 11.13 21.51
N PHE A 613 -13.56 11.99 21.56
CA PHE A 613 -12.15 11.60 21.65
C PHE A 613 -11.50 11.88 23.00
N SER A 614 -12.26 12.31 24.01
CA SER A 614 -11.72 12.77 25.31
C SER A 614 -10.86 11.74 26.05
N LEU A 615 -11.08 10.46 25.82
CA LEU A 615 -10.34 9.36 26.48
C LEU A 615 -9.24 8.75 25.59
N ALA A 616 -9.17 9.11 24.32
CA ALA A 616 -8.22 8.54 23.36
C ALA A 616 -6.87 9.30 23.32
N ILE A 617 -6.37 9.72 24.47
CA ILE A 617 -5.19 10.61 24.60
C ILE A 617 -3.90 10.07 23.95
N GLY A 618 -3.80 8.75 23.81
CA GLY A 618 -2.65 8.08 23.18
C GLY A 618 -2.72 7.93 21.66
N LEU A 619 -3.80 8.45 21.03
CA LEU A 619 -4.05 8.24 19.60
C LEU A 619 -3.01 8.98 18.73
N CYS A 620 -2.38 8.25 17.82
CA CYS A 620 -1.41 8.77 16.85
C CYS A 620 -1.99 8.89 15.43
N VAL A 621 -2.92 7.98 15.07
CA VAL A 621 -3.57 7.92 13.76
C VAL A 621 -5.08 7.96 13.93
N LEU A 622 -5.74 8.91 13.27
CA LEU A 622 -7.20 9.01 13.17
C LEU A 622 -7.57 9.15 11.69
N ASP A 623 -8.25 8.13 11.16
CA ASP A 623 -8.72 8.09 9.78
C ASP A 623 -10.25 8.02 9.73
N LEU A 624 -10.84 9.09 9.22
CA LEU A 624 -12.28 9.29 9.05
C LEU A 624 -12.63 9.36 7.54
N SER A 625 -11.80 8.79 6.67
CA SER A 625 -11.89 8.99 5.21
C SER A 625 -13.19 8.49 4.59
N GLU A 626 -13.83 7.47 5.18
CA GLU A 626 -15.08 6.91 4.69
C GLU A 626 -16.29 7.34 5.55
N CYS A 627 -16.17 8.48 6.21
CA CYS A 627 -17.24 9.06 7.02
C CYS A 627 -17.79 10.34 6.38
N LEU A 628 -19.08 10.55 6.48
CA LEU A 628 -19.69 11.85 6.27
C LEU A 628 -19.86 12.50 7.64
N ILE A 629 -19.04 13.50 7.94
CA ILE A 629 -18.99 14.14 9.24
C ILE A 629 -19.58 15.55 9.16
N ASN A 630 -20.57 15.85 9.98
CA ASN A 630 -21.11 17.20 10.03
C ASN A 630 -20.08 18.19 10.58
N LYS A 631 -19.49 17.87 11.74
CA LYS A 631 -18.52 18.72 12.44
C LYS A 631 -17.48 17.89 13.19
N LEU A 632 -16.24 18.34 13.21
CA LEU A 632 -15.20 17.80 14.10
C LEU A 632 -15.48 18.24 15.56
N PRO A 633 -15.41 17.32 16.53
CA PRO A 633 -15.67 17.62 17.93
C PRO A 633 -14.51 18.41 18.57
N ASP A 634 -14.81 19.28 19.53
CA ASP A 634 -13.79 20.07 20.24
C ASP A 634 -12.81 19.19 21.04
N SER A 635 -13.19 17.98 21.42
CA SER A 635 -12.31 17.00 22.07
C SER A 635 -11.11 16.57 21.20
N ILE A 636 -11.14 16.83 19.89
CA ILE A 636 -9.99 16.53 19.02
C ILE A 636 -8.72 17.26 19.47
N GLY A 637 -8.86 18.47 20.01
CA GLY A 637 -7.73 19.25 20.54
C GLY A 637 -7.04 18.66 21.78
N GLN A 638 -7.60 17.57 22.35
CA GLN A 638 -7.04 16.82 23.48
C GLN A 638 -6.07 15.72 23.03
N LEU A 639 -6.07 15.35 21.74
CA LEU A 639 -5.27 14.27 21.16
C LEU A 639 -3.82 14.73 20.92
N LYS A 640 -3.07 15.03 21.97
CA LYS A 640 -1.72 15.60 21.88
C LYS A 640 -0.68 14.73 21.17
N GLN A 641 -0.93 13.43 21.07
CA GLN A 641 -0.05 12.49 20.35
C GLN A 641 -0.47 12.27 18.89
N LEU A 642 -1.56 12.93 18.44
CA LEU A 642 -2.05 12.75 17.07
C LEU A 642 -1.05 13.31 16.05
N ARG A 643 -0.60 12.44 15.13
CA ARG A 643 0.35 12.76 14.06
C ARG A 643 -0.25 12.66 12.67
N PHE A 644 -1.28 11.84 12.53
CA PHE A 644 -2.01 11.65 11.28
C PHE A 644 -3.51 11.87 11.51
N LEU A 645 -4.07 12.84 10.79
CA LEU A 645 -5.51 13.12 10.76
C LEU A 645 -6.00 13.19 9.32
N ARG A 646 -6.91 12.30 8.98
CA ARG A 646 -7.62 12.30 7.69
C ARG A 646 -9.11 12.40 7.95
N ALA A 647 -9.72 13.52 7.57
CA ALA A 647 -11.13 13.84 7.81
C ALA A 647 -11.71 14.62 6.61
N PRO A 648 -11.83 14.01 5.42
CA PRO A 648 -12.39 14.66 4.25
C PRO A 648 -13.91 14.85 4.39
N TRP A 649 -14.48 15.71 3.54
CA TRP A 649 -15.93 15.90 3.39
C TRP A 649 -16.67 16.41 4.64
N ILE A 650 -16.00 17.21 5.49
CA ILE A 650 -16.64 17.88 6.62
C ILE A 650 -17.68 18.88 6.10
N GLN A 651 -18.90 18.81 6.62
CA GLN A 651 -20.02 19.66 6.19
C GLN A 651 -20.00 21.04 6.86
N ASP A 652 -19.36 21.19 8.02
CA ASP A 652 -19.24 22.48 8.70
C ASP A 652 -18.32 23.44 7.90
N GLN A 653 -18.68 24.71 7.91
CA GLN A 653 -17.93 25.78 7.24
C GLN A 653 -16.67 26.22 8.01
N MET A 654 -16.49 25.72 9.23
CA MET A 654 -15.39 26.07 10.10
C MET A 654 -14.81 24.83 10.77
N ILE A 655 -13.47 24.80 10.87
CA ILE A 655 -12.78 23.81 11.70
C ILE A 655 -12.71 24.34 13.15
N PRO A 656 -12.85 23.49 14.17
CA PRO A 656 -12.71 23.93 15.56
C PRO A 656 -11.28 24.45 15.79
N GLY A 657 -11.14 25.67 16.36
CA GLY A 657 -9.84 26.27 16.58
C GLY A 657 -8.91 25.47 17.50
N CYS A 658 -9.45 24.52 18.27
CA CYS A 658 -8.66 23.62 19.11
C CYS A 658 -7.80 22.64 18.32
N ILE A 659 -8.00 22.46 16.99
CA ILE A 659 -7.15 21.63 16.14
C ILE A 659 -5.71 22.13 16.13
N THR A 660 -5.50 23.42 16.23
CA THR A 660 -4.16 24.05 16.25
C THR A 660 -3.36 23.73 17.51
N LYS A 661 -4.00 23.13 18.54
CA LYS A 661 -3.34 22.59 19.73
C LYS A 661 -2.66 21.25 19.52
N LEU A 662 -2.78 20.65 18.33
CA LEU A 662 -2.17 19.38 17.97
C LEU A 662 -0.73 19.60 17.50
N SER A 663 0.18 19.83 18.45
CA SER A 663 1.58 20.19 18.18
C SER A 663 2.37 19.09 17.44
N GLU A 664 2.00 17.82 17.59
CA GLU A 664 2.65 16.66 16.96
C GLU A 664 2.07 16.31 15.59
N LEU A 665 1.02 17.01 15.12
CA LEU A 665 0.37 16.68 13.88
C LEU A 665 1.27 16.97 12.67
N ASN A 666 1.60 15.90 11.92
CA ASN A 666 2.45 15.97 10.73
C ASN A 666 1.64 15.88 9.44
N TYR A 667 0.51 15.17 9.46
CA TYR A 667 -0.36 14.93 8.32
C TYR A 667 -1.78 15.39 8.62
N LEU A 668 -2.31 16.29 7.80
CA LEU A 668 -3.68 16.79 7.87
C LEU A 668 -4.31 16.76 6.48
N ASN A 669 -5.35 15.96 6.32
CA ASN A 669 -6.15 15.91 5.09
C ASN A 669 -7.60 16.25 5.41
N LEU A 670 -8.08 17.34 4.84
CA LEU A 670 -9.44 17.86 4.97
C LEU A 670 -10.14 18.02 3.62
N ARG A 671 -9.65 17.30 2.61
CA ARG A 671 -10.11 17.37 1.22
C ARG A 671 -11.65 17.36 1.12
N GLY A 672 -12.20 18.14 0.17
CA GLY A 672 -13.62 18.17 -0.15
C GLY A 672 -14.52 18.74 0.94
N SER A 673 -13.96 19.32 2.00
CA SER A 673 -14.72 19.89 3.11
C SER A 673 -15.30 21.25 2.74
N PHE A 674 -16.46 21.58 3.32
CA PHE A 674 -17.13 22.85 3.06
C PHE A 674 -16.53 24.05 3.81
N ILE A 675 -15.29 23.90 4.27
CA ILE A 675 -14.54 24.87 5.06
C ILE A 675 -14.33 26.14 4.24
N LYS A 676 -14.72 27.29 4.80
CA LYS A 676 -14.54 28.61 4.17
C LYS A 676 -13.32 29.37 4.73
N LYS A 677 -12.95 29.11 5.97
CA LYS A 677 -11.82 29.77 6.64
C LYS A 677 -11.06 28.79 7.54
N LEU A 678 -9.75 28.91 7.55
CA LEU A 678 -8.89 28.26 8.53
C LEU A 678 -8.81 29.10 9.79
N PRO A 679 -8.54 28.50 10.99
CA PRO A 679 -8.27 29.24 12.20
C PRO A 679 -7.05 30.18 12.05
N GLU A 680 -7.11 31.39 12.59
CA GLU A 680 -5.97 32.34 12.58
C GLU A 680 -4.72 31.76 13.28
N SER A 681 -4.86 30.79 14.15
CA SER A 681 -3.76 30.09 14.84
C SER A 681 -3.22 28.88 14.06
N ILE A 682 -3.59 28.67 12.79
CA ILE A 682 -3.11 27.49 12.02
C ILE A 682 -1.58 27.42 11.95
N GLY A 683 -0.92 28.57 11.94
CA GLY A 683 0.55 28.69 11.95
C GLY A 683 1.22 28.13 13.22
N ASP A 684 0.46 27.86 14.29
CA ASP A 684 0.98 27.23 15.51
C ASP A 684 1.28 25.75 15.32
N MET A 685 0.75 25.12 14.27
CA MET A 685 1.00 23.72 13.91
C MET A 685 2.35 23.52 13.23
N LYS A 686 3.42 23.92 13.91
CA LYS A 686 4.79 23.99 13.35
C LYS A 686 5.38 22.64 12.94
N GLY A 687 4.79 21.52 13.36
CA GLY A 687 5.16 20.16 12.97
C GLY A 687 4.51 19.69 11.66
N LEU A 688 3.58 20.45 11.08
CA LEU A 688 2.79 20.01 9.94
C LEU A 688 3.66 19.93 8.68
N MET A 689 3.70 18.74 8.09
CA MET A 689 4.50 18.43 6.89
C MET A 689 3.62 18.18 5.66
N HIS A 690 2.43 17.65 5.85
CA HIS A 690 1.47 17.38 4.78
C HIS A 690 0.14 18.05 5.09
N LEU A 691 -0.35 18.85 4.14
CA LEU A 691 -1.65 19.51 4.21
C LEU A 691 -2.39 19.39 2.88
N ASP A 692 -3.53 18.71 2.92
CA ASP A 692 -4.45 18.59 1.78
C ASP A 692 -5.77 19.30 2.12
N LEU A 693 -6.02 20.39 1.41
CA LEU A 693 -7.23 21.22 1.45
C LEU A 693 -7.91 21.28 0.07
N SER A 694 -7.60 20.32 -0.79
CA SER A 694 -8.14 20.27 -2.14
C SER A 694 -9.66 20.18 -2.14
N ASN A 695 -10.30 20.81 -3.12
CA ASN A 695 -11.77 20.87 -3.23
C ASN A 695 -12.48 21.47 -2.00
N CYS A 696 -11.77 22.27 -1.17
CA CYS A 696 -12.38 23.05 -0.10
C CYS A 696 -12.94 24.36 -0.63
N ARG A 697 -13.90 24.95 0.11
CA ARG A 697 -14.52 26.25 -0.25
C ARG A 697 -13.76 27.43 0.37
N LEU A 698 -12.45 27.32 0.52
CA LEU A 698 -11.62 28.37 1.12
C LEU A 698 -11.65 29.62 0.27
N ALA A 699 -11.93 30.76 0.90
CA ALA A 699 -11.91 32.07 0.27
C ALA A 699 -10.55 32.79 0.47
N GLU A 700 -9.91 32.58 1.61
CA GLU A 700 -8.64 33.21 1.97
C GLU A 700 -7.83 32.32 2.93
N LEU A 701 -6.52 32.47 2.91
CA LEU A 701 -5.61 31.87 3.88
C LEU A 701 -5.23 32.91 4.96
N PRO A 702 -5.22 32.54 6.25
CA PRO A 702 -4.79 33.47 7.29
C PRO A 702 -3.30 33.80 7.17
N VAL A 703 -2.88 35.00 7.60
CA VAL A 703 -1.46 35.44 7.52
C VAL A 703 -0.53 34.45 8.23
N SER A 704 -0.98 33.86 9.33
CA SER A 704 -0.23 32.84 10.10
C SER A 704 0.08 31.57 9.30
N PHE A 705 -0.60 31.33 8.16
CA PHE A 705 -0.36 30.17 7.30
C PHE A 705 1.10 30.11 6.82
N ALA A 706 1.73 31.28 6.59
CA ALA A 706 3.14 31.36 6.21
C ALA A 706 4.13 30.81 7.26
N GLU A 707 3.68 30.63 8.50
CA GLU A 707 4.51 30.06 9.59
C GLU A 707 4.61 28.53 9.56
N LEU A 708 3.89 27.85 8.68
CA LEU A 708 3.97 26.41 8.49
C LEU A 708 5.25 25.98 7.74
N LYS A 709 6.41 26.37 8.24
CA LYS A 709 7.73 26.24 7.59
C LYS A 709 8.21 24.78 7.39
N GLN A 710 7.54 23.81 7.98
CA GLN A 710 7.87 22.40 7.83
C GLN A 710 7.09 21.70 6.70
N LEU A 711 6.17 22.41 6.04
CA LEU A 711 5.39 21.82 4.94
C LEU A 711 6.31 21.30 3.84
N VAL A 712 6.07 20.05 3.47
CA VAL A 712 6.69 19.31 2.36
C VAL A 712 5.68 19.11 1.23
N HIS A 713 4.41 18.88 1.58
CA HIS A 713 3.31 18.66 0.64
C HIS A 713 2.15 19.61 0.94
N LEU A 714 1.71 20.35 -0.07
CA LEU A 714 0.55 21.22 -0.01
C LEU A 714 -0.34 21.05 -1.24
N ASP A 715 -1.58 20.67 -1.01
CA ASP A 715 -2.62 20.61 -2.06
C ASP A 715 -3.76 21.58 -1.73
N LEU A 716 -3.95 22.57 -2.60
CA LEU A 716 -5.02 23.57 -2.55
C LEU A 716 -5.88 23.54 -3.82
N SER A 717 -5.79 22.45 -4.60
CA SER A 717 -6.46 22.36 -5.89
C SER A 717 -7.98 22.54 -5.76
N ASN A 718 -8.57 23.15 -6.78
CA ASN A 718 -9.99 23.45 -6.86
C ASN A 718 -10.51 24.24 -5.63
N SER A 719 -9.75 25.25 -5.22
CA SER A 719 -10.08 26.19 -4.12
C SER A 719 -9.95 27.63 -4.60
N ALA A 720 -10.81 28.53 -4.12
CA ALA A 720 -10.75 29.96 -4.45
C ALA A 720 -9.88 30.70 -3.44
N VAL A 721 -8.57 30.56 -3.52
CA VAL A 721 -7.63 31.04 -2.51
C VAL A 721 -6.86 32.27 -2.96
N LEU A 722 -6.88 33.35 -2.14
CA LEU A 722 -5.98 34.50 -2.27
C LEU A 722 -4.54 34.11 -1.84
N ILE A 723 -3.57 34.25 -2.76
CA ILE A 723 -2.22 33.69 -2.61
C ILE A 723 -1.25 34.74 -2.01
N SER A 724 -1.52 35.29 -0.84
CA SER A 724 -0.60 36.22 -0.19
C SER A 724 0.42 35.60 0.78
N ALA A 725 0.34 34.27 1.03
CA ALA A 725 1.00 33.63 2.17
C ALA A 725 2.08 32.58 1.82
N PHE A 726 2.53 32.46 0.56
CA PHE A 726 3.40 31.35 0.12
C PHE A 726 4.92 31.52 0.38
N GLY A 727 5.39 32.71 0.72
CA GLY A 727 6.84 32.99 0.78
C GLY A 727 7.63 32.30 1.88
N GLY A 728 6.98 31.53 2.79
CA GLY A 728 7.61 30.92 3.96
C GLY A 728 8.01 29.44 3.81
N PHE A 729 7.60 28.75 2.73
CA PHE A 729 7.65 27.27 2.64
C PHE A 729 8.97 26.73 2.06
N THR A 730 10.07 26.98 2.74
CA THR A 730 11.43 26.60 2.25
C THR A 730 11.68 25.10 2.13
N LYS A 731 10.79 24.24 2.67
CA LYS A 731 10.90 22.78 2.60
C LYS A 731 9.93 22.13 1.61
N LEU A 732 9.05 22.91 0.98
CA LEU A 732 8.00 22.40 0.11
C LEU A 732 8.61 21.67 -1.10
N GLN A 733 8.16 20.45 -1.32
CA GLN A 733 8.56 19.59 -2.44
C GLN A 733 7.42 19.35 -3.41
N HIS A 734 6.19 19.35 -2.92
CA HIS A 734 4.99 19.11 -3.70
C HIS A 734 3.99 20.25 -3.50
N LEU A 735 3.61 20.92 -4.60
CA LEU A 735 2.60 21.98 -4.61
C LEU A 735 1.60 21.72 -5.72
N ASN A 736 0.32 21.59 -5.33
CA ASN A 736 -0.79 21.46 -6.26
C ASN A 736 -1.73 22.66 -6.10
N LEU A 737 -1.85 23.45 -7.14
CA LEU A 737 -2.76 24.61 -7.28
C LEU A 737 -3.68 24.42 -8.50
N SER A 738 -3.90 23.22 -8.98
CA SER A 738 -4.73 22.99 -10.17
C SER A 738 -6.17 23.47 -9.96
N ALA A 739 -6.77 24.03 -11.00
CA ALA A 739 -8.13 24.57 -10.96
C ALA A 739 -8.36 25.56 -9.78
N THR A 740 -7.31 26.25 -9.33
CA THR A 740 -7.37 27.24 -8.24
C THR A 740 -7.51 28.64 -8.86
N PHE A 741 -8.41 29.45 -8.33
CA PHE A 741 -8.53 30.85 -8.73
C PHE A 741 -7.37 31.67 -8.17
N ILE A 742 -6.47 32.13 -9.05
CA ILE A 742 -5.31 32.95 -8.71
C ILE A 742 -5.61 34.38 -9.07
N ASP A 743 -5.79 35.24 -8.06
CA ASP A 743 -6.12 36.67 -8.25
C ASP A 743 -4.90 37.55 -8.60
N ASN A 744 -3.70 37.17 -8.19
CA ASN A 744 -2.48 37.91 -8.41
C ASN A 744 -1.30 37.00 -8.77
N ILE A 745 -1.12 36.79 -10.09
CA ILE A 745 -0.03 35.98 -10.64
C ILE A 745 1.34 36.56 -10.30
N SER A 746 1.49 37.88 -10.20
CA SER A 746 2.77 38.53 -9.88
C SER A 746 3.24 38.24 -8.44
N GLU A 747 2.33 38.14 -7.48
CA GLU A 747 2.67 37.70 -6.12
C GLU A 747 2.99 36.22 -6.05
N LEU A 748 2.24 35.37 -6.77
CA LEU A 748 2.55 33.96 -6.92
C LEU A 748 3.94 33.76 -7.52
N SER A 749 4.30 34.50 -8.56
CA SER A 749 5.63 34.47 -9.20
C SER A 749 6.75 34.69 -8.18
N LYS A 750 6.64 35.73 -7.36
CA LYS A 750 7.63 36.01 -6.30
C LYS A 750 7.71 34.90 -5.25
N ALA A 751 6.56 34.34 -4.89
CA ALA A 751 6.47 33.29 -3.88
C ALA A 751 7.08 31.96 -4.38
N ILE A 752 6.74 31.54 -5.61
CA ILE A 752 7.23 30.30 -6.22
C ILE A 752 8.74 30.30 -6.39
N GLY A 753 9.35 31.40 -6.80
CA GLY A 753 10.81 31.51 -6.96
C GLY A 753 11.61 31.19 -5.70
N ASN A 754 10.99 31.30 -4.52
CA ASN A 754 11.62 30.95 -3.23
C ASN A 754 11.50 29.45 -2.87
N LEU A 755 10.70 28.66 -3.59
CA LEU A 755 10.43 27.25 -3.28
C LEU A 755 11.49 26.31 -3.89
N ILE A 756 12.76 26.58 -3.62
CA ILE A 756 13.92 25.92 -4.28
C ILE A 756 14.00 24.39 -4.12
N LYS A 757 13.21 23.80 -3.20
CA LYS A 757 13.14 22.33 -2.99
C LYS A 757 12.01 21.67 -3.75
N LEU A 758 11.25 22.43 -4.53
CA LEU A 758 10.08 21.91 -5.21
C LEU A 758 10.48 20.86 -6.27
N ILE A 759 9.80 19.74 -6.24
CA ILE A 759 9.96 18.57 -7.14
C ILE A 759 8.75 18.46 -8.07
N TYR A 760 7.57 18.73 -7.54
CA TYR A 760 6.29 18.65 -8.25
C TYR A 760 5.54 19.97 -8.14
N LEU A 761 5.12 20.51 -9.29
CA LEU A 761 4.27 21.70 -9.38
C LEU A 761 3.14 21.44 -10.37
N ASN A 762 1.91 21.61 -9.91
CA ASN A 762 0.73 21.57 -10.76
C ASN A 762 0.01 22.92 -10.72
N LEU A 763 -0.12 23.56 -11.88
CA LEU A 763 -0.83 24.80 -12.14
C LEU A 763 -1.86 24.61 -13.27
N SER A 764 -2.31 23.39 -13.51
CA SER A 764 -3.30 23.13 -14.57
C SER A 764 -4.61 23.89 -14.31
N GLU A 765 -5.23 24.42 -15.36
CA GLU A 765 -6.51 25.14 -15.28
C GLU A 765 -6.49 26.35 -14.30
N SER A 766 -5.32 26.94 -13.99
CA SER A 766 -5.20 27.98 -12.95
C SER A 766 -4.85 29.37 -13.47
N LEU A 767 -4.25 29.47 -14.67
CA LEU A 767 -3.67 30.71 -15.21
C LEU A 767 -4.61 31.44 -16.20
N SER A 768 -5.85 31.03 -16.33
CA SER A 768 -6.76 31.48 -17.37
C SER A 768 -7.54 32.75 -17.02
N PHE A 769 -7.44 33.27 -15.80
CA PHE A 769 -8.33 34.30 -15.25
C PHE A 769 -7.76 35.74 -15.20
N ASP A 770 -6.47 35.94 -15.51
CA ASP A 770 -5.91 37.29 -15.46
C ASP A 770 -6.37 38.14 -16.64
N MET A 771 -7.03 39.27 -16.34
CA MET A 771 -7.66 40.18 -17.29
C MET A 771 -6.85 41.46 -17.55
N SER A 772 -5.60 41.56 -17.07
CA SER A 772 -4.78 42.77 -17.24
C SER A 772 -4.05 42.80 -18.60
N PRO A 773 -4.35 43.75 -19.50
CA PRO A 773 -3.77 43.76 -20.85
C PRO A 773 -2.37 44.38 -20.99
N SER A 774 -1.75 44.84 -19.89
CA SER A 774 -0.52 45.69 -19.97
C SER A 774 0.77 45.04 -19.48
N GLU A 775 0.77 43.87 -18.88
CA GLU A 775 1.97 43.16 -18.42
C GLU A 775 1.81 41.68 -18.79
N ASP A 776 2.92 40.94 -19.02
CA ASP A 776 2.92 39.49 -19.17
C ASP A 776 3.21 38.82 -17.82
N PRO A 777 2.22 38.69 -16.94
CA PRO A 777 2.42 38.11 -15.62
C PRO A 777 2.66 36.59 -15.69
N ILE A 778 2.16 35.93 -16.74
CA ILE A 778 2.35 34.48 -16.94
C ILE A 778 3.82 34.23 -17.33
N GLY A 779 4.39 35.02 -18.24
CA GLY A 779 5.81 34.95 -18.60
C GLY A 779 6.71 35.13 -17.38
N SER A 780 6.43 36.14 -16.52
CA SER A 780 7.16 36.37 -15.28
C SER A 780 7.06 35.19 -14.29
N LEU A 781 5.89 34.54 -14.20
CA LEU A 781 5.71 33.33 -13.38
C LEU A 781 6.54 32.16 -13.90
N LEU A 782 6.52 31.93 -15.23
CA LEU A 782 7.31 30.87 -15.85
C LEU A 782 8.81 31.11 -15.71
N ASP A 783 9.26 32.38 -15.78
CA ASP A 783 10.64 32.74 -15.47
C ASP A 783 11.03 32.41 -14.03
N SER A 784 10.14 32.67 -13.08
CA SER A 784 10.37 32.26 -11.67
C SER A 784 10.39 30.74 -11.49
N ILE A 785 9.51 30.01 -12.18
CA ILE A 785 9.51 28.53 -12.18
C ILE A 785 10.82 27.99 -12.74
N SER A 786 11.38 28.63 -13.76
CA SER A 786 12.63 28.22 -14.40
C SER A 786 13.85 28.21 -13.46
N THR A 787 13.76 28.91 -12.32
CA THR A 787 14.80 28.92 -11.28
C THR A 787 14.77 27.68 -10.36
N LEU A 788 13.72 26.89 -10.42
CA LEU A 788 13.50 25.72 -9.54
C LEU A 788 14.29 24.50 -10.04
N SER A 789 15.58 24.47 -9.86
CA SER A 789 16.50 23.45 -10.39
C SER A 789 16.23 22.01 -9.93
N ASN A 790 15.38 21.78 -8.93
CA ASN A 790 14.99 20.47 -8.44
C ASN A 790 13.65 19.98 -9.00
N LEU A 791 12.98 20.79 -9.82
CA LEU A 791 11.67 20.46 -10.38
C LEU A 791 11.79 19.27 -11.35
N GLU A 792 11.02 18.23 -11.09
CA GLU A 792 10.96 16.99 -11.90
C GLU A 792 9.65 16.88 -12.67
N HIS A 793 8.57 17.44 -12.14
CA HIS A 793 7.23 17.38 -12.73
C HIS A 793 6.60 18.77 -12.75
N LEU A 794 6.22 19.23 -13.93
CA LEU A 794 5.47 20.47 -14.14
C LEU A 794 4.24 20.20 -14.99
N ASP A 795 3.09 20.51 -14.43
CA ASP A 795 1.79 20.43 -15.11
C ASP A 795 1.23 21.85 -15.29
N LEU A 796 1.11 22.26 -16.55
CA LEU A 796 0.52 23.52 -17.01
C LEU A 796 -0.68 23.27 -17.92
N SER A 797 -1.24 22.06 -17.91
CA SER A 797 -2.35 21.66 -18.79
C SER A 797 -3.61 22.51 -18.61
N GLU A 798 -4.46 22.55 -19.63
CA GLU A 798 -5.74 23.26 -19.62
C GLU A 798 -5.64 24.80 -19.36
N ASN A 799 -4.42 25.38 -19.54
CA ASN A 799 -4.23 26.82 -19.51
C ASN A 799 -4.34 27.39 -20.93
N PHE A 800 -5.56 27.46 -21.46
CA PHE A 800 -5.82 27.76 -22.87
C PHE A 800 -5.30 29.13 -23.33
N ARG A 801 -5.07 30.11 -22.42
CA ARG A 801 -4.48 31.41 -22.70
C ARG A 801 -2.96 31.46 -22.63
N LEU A 802 -2.31 30.34 -22.35
CA LEU A 802 -0.84 30.26 -22.35
C LEU A 802 -0.35 30.35 -23.81
N SER A 803 0.16 31.51 -24.23
CA SER A 803 0.56 31.77 -25.62
C SER A 803 2.03 31.46 -25.92
N SER A 804 2.90 31.50 -24.92
CA SER A 804 4.34 31.23 -25.07
C SER A 804 4.97 30.71 -23.80
N ILE A 805 6.07 29.96 -23.96
CA ILE A 805 6.93 29.50 -22.87
C ILE A 805 8.28 30.20 -23.01
N PRO A 806 8.84 30.83 -21.96
CA PRO A 806 10.11 31.58 -22.05
C PRO A 806 11.32 30.69 -22.24
N GLU A 807 12.38 31.22 -22.83
CA GLU A 807 13.65 30.53 -23.05
C GLU A 807 14.33 30.10 -21.73
N SER A 808 14.03 30.76 -20.62
CA SER A 808 14.54 30.41 -19.28
C SER A 808 14.14 29.00 -18.83
N MET A 809 13.04 28.43 -19.34
CA MET A 809 12.56 27.08 -18.98
C MET A 809 13.56 25.96 -19.32
N GLY A 810 14.45 26.19 -20.29
CA GLY A 810 15.56 25.28 -20.60
C GLY A 810 16.54 25.06 -19.45
N ASN A 811 16.46 25.85 -18.38
CA ASN A 811 17.27 25.68 -17.15
C ASN A 811 16.80 24.49 -16.28
N LEU A 812 15.58 23.99 -16.49
CA LEU A 812 15.01 22.89 -15.71
C LEU A 812 15.57 21.53 -16.14
N ARG A 813 16.87 21.31 -15.90
CA ARG A 813 17.60 20.12 -16.37
C ARG A 813 17.14 18.80 -15.75
N LYS A 814 16.47 18.85 -14.57
CA LYS A 814 15.92 17.67 -13.89
C LYS A 814 14.47 17.36 -14.27
N LEU A 815 13.83 18.21 -15.05
CA LEU A 815 12.44 18.02 -15.40
C LEU A 815 12.25 16.74 -16.21
N HIS A 816 11.44 15.82 -15.69
CA HIS A 816 11.08 14.55 -16.34
C HIS A 816 9.76 14.65 -17.12
N THR A 817 8.82 15.43 -16.61
CA THR A 817 7.47 15.56 -17.20
C THR A 817 7.10 17.02 -17.32
N LEU A 818 6.70 17.43 -18.52
CA LEU A 818 6.04 18.69 -18.81
C LEU A 818 4.70 18.41 -19.49
N ASP A 819 3.61 18.77 -18.80
CA ASP A 819 2.26 18.62 -19.35
C ASP A 819 1.72 19.99 -19.78
N LEU A 820 1.37 20.11 -21.05
CA LEU A 820 0.84 21.29 -21.73
C LEU A 820 -0.48 20.95 -22.45
N LEU A 821 -1.11 19.81 -22.12
CA LEU A 821 -2.40 19.41 -22.69
C LEU A 821 -3.40 20.59 -22.65
N GLY A 822 -4.07 20.87 -23.73
CA GLY A 822 -5.13 21.89 -23.78
C GLY A 822 -4.65 23.35 -23.72
N CYS A 823 -3.38 23.64 -23.91
CA CYS A 823 -2.88 25.02 -24.07
C CYS A 823 -3.11 25.49 -25.52
N GLU A 824 -4.37 25.85 -25.82
CA GLU A 824 -4.83 26.08 -27.19
C GLU A 824 -4.17 27.26 -27.87
N GLU A 825 -3.80 28.34 -27.13
CA GLU A 825 -3.15 29.55 -27.66
C GLU A 825 -1.62 29.42 -27.73
N LEU A 826 -1.03 28.31 -27.30
CA LEU A 826 0.40 28.13 -27.31
C LEU A 826 0.93 28.03 -28.76
N THR A 827 1.72 29.03 -29.18
CA THR A 827 2.19 29.14 -30.58
C THR A 827 3.54 28.50 -30.83
N LYS A 828 4.43 28.47 -29.80
CA LYS A 828 5.78 27.93 -29.92
C LYS A 828 6.33 27.43 -28.59
N LEU A 829 7.24 26.47 -28.66
CA LEU A 829 8.07 26.04 -27.54
C LEU A 829 9.44 26.72 -27.64
N PRO A 830 10.17 26.99 -26.55
CA PRO A 830 11.46 27.64 -26.59
C PRO A 830 12.56 26.73 -27.15
N ASP A 831 13.49 27.30 -27.91
CA ASP A 831 14.64 26.55 -28.47
C ASP A 831 15.53 25.95 -27.36
N SER A 832 15.57 26.58 -26.20
CA SER A 832 16.32 26.14 -25.01
C SER A 832 15.83 24.80 -24.43
N MET A 833 14.66 24.30 -24.78
CA MET A 833 14.16 22.99 -24.31
C MET A 833 15.12 21.83 -24.64
N VAL A 834 15.96 21.99 -25.65
CA VAL A 834 17.04 21.03 -25.94
C VAL A 834 17.99 20.81 -24.73
N ASN A 835 18.07 21.76 -23.82
CA ASN A 835 18.88 21.66 -22.60
C ASN A 835 18.22 20.85 -21.48
N MET A 836 16.95 20.50 -21.61
CA MET A 836 16.18 19.70 -20.63
C MET A 836 16.50 18.23 -20.77
N VAL A 837 17.73 17.85 -20.47
CA VAL A 837 18.30 16.51 -20.71
C VAL A 837 17.58 15.35 -20.01
N SER A 838 16.82 15.64 -18.96
CA SER A 838 16.07 14.63 -18.20
C SER A 838 14.60 14.48 -18.67
N LEU A 839 14.13 15.32 -19.60
CA LEU A 839 12.75 15.33 -20.03
C LEU A 839 12.40 14.03 -20.77
N LYS A 840 11.44 13.29 -20.24
CA LYS A 840 10.98 11.99 -20.74
C LYS A 840 9.58 12.06 -21.32
N VAL A 841 8.74 12.94 -20.77
CA VAL A 841 7.34 13.08 -21.16
C VAL A 841 7.07 14.55 -21.45
N LEU A 842 6.67 14.86 -22.66
CA LEU A 842 6.10 16.13 -23.09
C LEU A 842 4.72 15.85 -23.66
N ASN A 843 3.68 16.36 -23.01
CA ASN A 843 2.32 16.26 -23.49
C ASN A 843 1.91 17.62 -24.09
N VAL A 844 1.62 17.64 -25.38
CA VAL A 844 1.15 18.81 -26.14
C VAL A 844 -0.15 18.53 -26.87
N GLU A 845 -0.91 17.52 -26.39
CA GLU A 845 -2.18 17.16 -26.97
C GLU A 845 -3.14 18.35 -26.92
N THR A 846 -3.88 18.57 -28.00
CA THR A 846 -4.81 19.68 -28.17
C THR A 846 -4.21 21.12 -28.16
N CYS A 847 -2.89 21.30 -28.26
CA CYS A 847 -2.24 22.61 -28.50
C CYS A 847 -2.39 23.01 -29.98
N VAL A 848 -3.57 23.48 -30.38
CA VAL A 848 -3.93 23.67 -31.79
C VAL A 848 -3.17 24.79 -32.51
N ALA A 849 -2.64 25.77 -31.77
CA ALA A 849 -1.88 26.91 -32.33
C ALA A 849 -0.36 26.66 -32.41
N LEU A 850 0.14 25.51 -31.94
CA LEU A 850 1.57 25.25 -31.78
C LEU A 850 2.26 25.15 -33.15
N ASP A 851 3.35 25.92 -33.36
CA ASP A 851 4.17 25.87 -34.59
C ASP A 851 4.94 24.55 -34.67
N GLU A 852 4.84 23.95 -35.83
CA GLU A 852 5.36 22.62 -36.16
C GLU A 852 6.89 22.50 -36.17
N SER A 853 7.57 23.61 -36.44
CA SER A 853 9.04 23.61 -36.56
C SER A 853 9.74 23.29 -35.23
N VAL A 854 9.06 23.49 -34.12
CA VAL A 854 9.61 23.35 -32.76
C VAL A 854 9.74 21.90 -32.30
N LEU A 855 8.82 21.04 -32.77
CA LEU A 855 8.90 19.60 -32.45
C LEU A 855 10.15 18.94 -33.05
N SER A 856 10.78 19.57 -34.05
CA SER A 856 12.02 19.12 -34.66
C SER A 856 13.27 19.32 -33.80
N LEU A 857 13.21 20.22 -32.82
CA LEU A 857 14.34 20.56 -31.95
C LEU A 857 14.47 19.62 -30.75
N LEU A 858 13.43 18.85 -30.48
CA LEU A 858 13.37 18.03 -29.27
C LEU A 858 13.88 16.62 -29.54
N ASN A 859 15.14 16.37 -29.20
CA ASN A 859 15.72 15.02 -29.11
C ASN A 859 15.11 14.25 -27.91
N ILE A 860 13.76 14.30 -27.76
CA ILE A 860 13.06 13.72 -26.61
C ILE A 860 12.84 12.23 -26.90
N ALA A 861 13.35 11.39 -26.02
CA ALA A 861 13.29 9.93 -26.15
C ALA A 861 11.86 9.37 -26.10
N SER A 862 10.85 10.16 -25.69
CA SER A 862 9.45 9.76 -25.60
C SER A 862 8.51 10.92 -25.84
N LEU A 863 8.17 11.22 -27.09
CA LEU A 863 7.00 12.00 -27.44
C LEU A 863 5.79 11.06 -27.45
N PRO A 864 4.85 11.19 -26.51
CA PRO A 864 3.66 10.33 -26.51
C PRO A 864 2.70 10.67 -27.67
N HIS A 865 2.79 11.88 -28.25
CA HIS A 865 1.93 12.35 -29.33
C HIS A 865 2.71 13.18 -30.35
N PHE A 866 2.65 12.77 -31.61
CA PHE A 866 3.33 13.40 -32.73
C PHE A 866 2.30 13.78 -33.80
N LEU A 867 2.19 15.07 -34.10
CA LEU A 867 1.30 15.60 -35.13
C LEU A 867 2.03 15.67 -36.48
N VAL A 868 1.50 15.00 -37.49
CA VAL A 868 2.04 15.09 -38.86
C VAL A 868 1.50 16.34 -39.55
N HIS A 869 2.41 17.13 -40.11
CA HIS A 869 2.10 18.34 -40.83
C HIS A 869 2.73 18.33 -42.23
N ALA A 870 1.97 18.78 -43.20
CA ALA A 870 2.39 19.00 -44.54
C ALA A 870 2.76 20.49 -44.74
N ASP A 871 4.04 20.84 -44.66
CA ASP A 871 4.47 22.20 -45.04
C ASP A 871 4.11 22.46 -46.50
N SER A 872 3.31 23.50 -46.76
CA SER A 872 2.87 23.86 -48.10
C SER A 872 4.03 24.31 -48.98
N ALA A 873 5.17 24.73 -48.42
CA ALA A 873 6.36 25.19 -49.12
C ALA A 873 7.41 24.07 -49.35
N LYS A 874 7.33 22.94 -48.63
CA LYS A 874 8.25 21.81 -48.78
C LYS A 874 7.60 20.60 -49.43
N CYS A 875 8.39 19.78 -50.14
CA CYS A 875 7.93 18.56 -50.79
C CYS A 875 7.70 17.39 -49.82
N SER A 876 7.98 17.57 -48.55
CA SER A 876 7.92 16.52 -47.50
C SER A 876 7.12 16.96 -46.29
N SER A 877 6.58 15.99 -45.57
CA SER A 877 5.98 16.21 -44.22
C SER A 877 7.05 16.13 -43.13
N ASN A 878 6.69 16.52 -41.89
CA ASN A 878 7.59 16.47 -40.73
C ASN A 878 7.76 15.07 -40.14
N ILE A 879 7.09 14.03 -40.65
CA ILE A 879 7.12 12.68 -40.09
C ILE A 879 8.54 12.10 -39.99
N ILE A 880 9.45 12.50 -40.83
CA ILE A 880 10.85 12.08 -40.86
C ILE A 880 11.59 12.38 -39.55
N LEU A 881 11.12 13.34 -38.75
CA LEU A 881 11.69 13.72 -37.47
C LEU A 881 11.54 12.62 -36.41
N LEU A 882 10.68 11.64 -36.64
CA LEU A 882 10.56 10.46 -35.80
C LEU A 882 11.70 9.45 -35.97
N GLU A 883 12.54 9.55 -37.04
CA GLU A 883 13.62 8.61 -37.30
C GLU A 883 14.56 8.40 -36.09
N PRO A 884 15.14 9.47 -35.46
CA PRO A 884 16.09 9.31 -34.37
C PRO A 884 15.46 8.90 -33.05
N THR A 885 14.13 8.92 -32.90
CA THR A 885 13.44 8.69 -31.64
C THR A 885 13.21 7.20 -31.36
N ASN A 886 13.18 6.78 -30.10
CA ASN A 886 12.84 5.41 -29.70
C ASN A 886 12.03 5.42 -28.39
N PRO A 887 10.79 5.95 -28.42
CA PRO A 887 9.92 6.07 -27.24
C PRO A 887 9.31 4.72 -26.85
N ASP A 888 8.77 4.65 -25.63
CA ASP A 888 7.98 3.51 -25.14
C ASP A 888 6.50 3.60 -25.60
N LYS A 889 6.02 4.82 -25.85
CA LYS A 889 4.68 5.12 -26.39
C LYS A 889 4.77 6.15 -27.51
N LEU A 890 3.98 5.95 -28.56
CA LEU A 890 3.95 6.85 -29.69
C LEU A 890 2.54 6.89 -30.29
N THR A 891 1.97 8.07 -30.35
CA THR A 891 0.78 8.38 -31.16
C THR A 891 1.22 9.21 -32.36
N ILE A 892 0.97 8.73 -33.57
CA ILE A 892 1.19 9.50 -34.82
C ILE A 892 -0.18 9.94 -35.32
N ASP A 893 -0.46 11.20 -35.18
CA ASP A 893 -1.73 11.82 -35.54
C ASP A 893 -1.63 12.59 -36.85
N ARG A 894 -2.78 12.80 -37.51
CA ARG A 894 -2.91 13.48 -38.80
C ARG A 894 -2.07 12.86 -39.92
N LEU A 895 -2.07 11.53 -39.98
CA LEU A 895 -1.37 10.77 -41.01
C LEU A 895 -1.84 11.09 -42.43
N GLU A 896 -3.00 11.77 -42.61
CA GLU A 896 -3.43 12.34 -43.89
C GLU A 896 -2.44 13.35 -44.48
N ASN A 897 -1.56 13.93 -43.66
CA ASN A 897 -0.58 14.92 -44.05
C ASN A 897 0.73 14.30 -44.56
N VAL A 898 0.89 12.99 -44.52
CA VAL A 898 2.04 12.30 -45.14
C VAL A 898 1.95 12.42 -46.64
N LYS A 899 3.00 12.96 -47.27
CA LYS A 899 3.02 13.29 -48.72
C LYS A 899 3.43 12.12 -49.58
N SER A 900 4.19 11.18 -49.09
CA SER A 900 4.56 9.95 -49.77
C SER A 900 4.74 8.74 -48.86
N ALA A 901 4.60 7.54 -49.41
CA ALA A 901 4.87 6.30 -48.68
C ALA A 901 6.35 6.16 -48.25
N GLU A 902 7.26 6.76 -49.00
CA GLU A 902 8.70 6.76 -48.70
C GLU A 902 9.01 7.56 -47.45
N GLU A 903 8.30 8.67 -47.18
CA GLU A 903 8.42 9.40 -45.91
C GLU A 903 8.02 8.56 -44.72
N ALA A 904 6.94 7.83 -44.84
CA ALA A 904 6.49 6.91 -43.80
C ALA A 904 7.54 5.80 -43.53
N HIS A 905 8.19 5.31 -44.60
CA HIS A 905 9.25 4.32 -44.47
C HIS A 905 10.53 4.86 -43.80
N SER A 906 10.82 6.16 -44.00
CA SER A 906 12.06 6.78 -43.50
C SER A 906 12.14 6.83 -41.96
N ILE A 907 11.04 6.75 -41.25
CA ILE A 907 11.04 6.76 -39.78
C ILE A 907 11.57 5.46 -39.15
N LYS A 908 11.77 4.40 -39.95
CA LYS A 908 12.30 3.10 -39.49
C LYS A 908 11.58 2.53 -38.26
N LEU A 909 10.25 2.59 -38.27
CA LEU A 909 9.42 2.26 -37.12
C LEU A 909 9.71 0.85 -36.56
N VAL A 910 9.98 -0.11 -37.44
CA VAL A 910 10.30 -1.50 -37.09
C VAL A 910 11.56 -1.64 -36.19
N GLU A 911 12.48 -0.66 -36.24
CA GLU A 911 13.72 -0.66 -35.46
C GLU A 911 13.52 -0.12 -34.03
N LYS A 912 12.37 0.45 -33.68
CA LYS A 912 12.06 1.10 -32.38
C LYS A 912 11.68 0.09 -31.33
N GLN A 913 12.61 -0.71 -30.87
CA GLN A 913 12.39 -1.88 -30.00
C GLN A 913 11.94 -1.55 -28.54
N LYS A 914 11.92 -0.27 -28.13
CA LYS A 914 11.34 0.15 -26.85
C LYS A 914 9.84 0.40 -26.92
N LEU A 915 9.29 0.50 -28.14
CA LEU A 915 7.91 0.91 -28.37
C LEU A 915 6.94 -0.22 -27.95
N GLU A 916 6.15 0.04 -26.92
CA GLU A 916 5.14 -0.88 -26.41
C GLU A 916 3.71 -0.48 -26.78
N HIS A 917 3.45 0.83 -26.93
CA HIS A 917 2.12 1.38 -27.23
C HIS A 917 2.23 2.24 -28.49
N LEU A 918 1.44 1.92 -29.51
CA LEU A 918 1.44 2.61 -30.79
C LEU A 918 0.03 2.97 -31.20
N THR A 919 -0.17 4.24 -31.62
CA THR A 919 -1.44 4.73 -32.15
C THR A 919 -1.18 5.38 -33.50
N PHE A 920 -1.95 4.97 -34.52
CA PHE A 920 -2.07 5.63 -35.81
C PHE A 920 -3.40 6.32 -35.91
N GLN A 921 -3.41 7.62 -36.25
CA GLN A 921 -4.63 8.40 -36.27
C GLN A 921 -4.69 9.25 -37.53
N TRP A 922 -5.86 9.23 -38.18
CA TRP A 922 -6.23 10.11 -39.28
C TRP A 922 -7.43 10.93 -38.87
N THR A 923 -7.51 12.18 -39.33
CA THR A 923 -8.65 13.03 -39.11
C THR A 923 -9.82 12.59 -40.02
N VAL A 924 -10.97 12.33 -39.42
CA VAL A 924 -12.17 11.95 -40.15
C VAL A 924 -12.65 13.14 -41.02
N GLY A 925 -12.75 12.95 -42.31
CA GLY A 925 -13.17 13.99 -43.24
C GLY A 925 -12.05 14.76 -43.91
N ALA A 926 -10.85 14.71 -43.45
CA ALA A 926 -9.70 15.39 -44.07
C ALA A 926 -9.33 14.81 -45.45
N GLY A 927 -8.78 15.66 -46.33
CA GLY A 927 -8.22 15.23 -47.62
C GLY A 927 -6.95 14.40 -47.43
N ARG A 928 -6.64 13.48 -48.33
CA ARG A 928 -5.45 12.61 -48.29
C ARG A 928 -4.47 12.99 -49.41
N PHE A 929 -3.19 13.04 -49.12
CA PHE A 929 -2.14 13.17 -50.15
C PHE A 929 -1.83 11.82 -50.79
N VAL A 930 -1.87 10.76 -50.00
CA VAL A 930 -1.56 9.35 -50.36
C VAL A 930 -2.66 8.44 -49.77
N ASP A 931 -2.91 7.31 -50.41
CA ASP A 931 -3.85 6.32 -49.88
C ASP A 931 -3.36 5.76 -48.53
N ASP A 932 -4.28 5.68 -47.55
CA ASP A 932 -3.98 5.27 -46.19
C ASP A 932 -3.27 3.89 -46.11
N LYS A 933 -3.59 2.98 -47.06
CA LYS A 933 -2.92 1.68 -47.14
C LYS A 933 -1.43 1.84 -47.48
N GLN A 934 -1.10 2.69 -48.45
CA GLN A 934 0.30 2.89 -48.87
C GLN A 934 1.14 3.49 -47.73
N VAL A 935 0.57 4.36 -46.90
CA VAL A 935 1.22 4.94 -45.74
C VAL A 935 1.36 3.85 -44.64
N LEU A 936 0.29 3.17 -44.32
CA LEU A 936 0.27 2.20 -43.21
C LEU A 936 1.10 0.95 -43.55
N GLU A 937 1.23 0.57 -44.82
CA GLU A 937 2.07 -0.56 -45.29
C GLU A 937 3.57 -0.31 -45.02
N LYS A 938 3.98 0.96 -44.99
CA LYS A 938 5.36 1.37 -44.68
C LYS A 938 5.61 1.60 -43.20
N LEU A 939 4.53 1.80 -42.39
CA LEU A 939 4.58 1.98 -40.96
C LEU A 939 4.47 0.62 -40.24
N VAL A 940 5.36 -0.32 -40.57
CA VAL A 940 5.39 -1.63 -39.90
C VAL A 940 5.82 -1.46 -38.44
N PRO A 941 4.96 -1.81 -37.45
CA PRO A 941 5.31 -1.68 -36.06
C PRO A 941 6.42 -2.68 -35.64
N PRO A 942 7.25 -2.34 -34.63
CA PRO A 942 8.24 -3.28 -34.09
C PRO A 942 7.57 -4.43 -33.32
N SER A 943 8.27 -5.54 -33.20
CA SER A 943 7.79 -6.74 -32.50
C SER A 943 7.56 -6.52 -30.99
N SER A 944 8.09 -5.43 -30.42
CA SER A 944 7.91 -5.03 -29.00
C SER A 944 6.52 -4.45 -28.69
N VAL A 945 5.72 -4.07 -29.70
CA VAL A 945 4.41 -3.43 -29.51
C VAL A 945 3.43 -4.39 -28.85
N LYS A 946 2.86 -3.91 -27.72
CA LYS A 946 1.86 -4.61 -26.92
C LYS A 946 0.44 -4.10 -27.17
N LYS A 947 0.31 -2.80 -27.53
CA LYS A 947 -0.99 -2.16 -27.81
C LYS A 947 -0.90 -1.37 -29.10
N LEU A 948 -1.85 -1.62 -29.99
CA LEU A 948 -1.95 -0.95 -31.28
C LEU A 948 -3.35 -0.37 -31.44
N PHE A 949 -3.42 0.94 -31.71
CA PHE A 949 -4.65 1.65 -32.01
C PHE A 949 -4.55 2.21 -33.43
N ILE A 950 -5.60 2.04 -34.23
CA ILE A 950 -5.70 2.63 -35.56
C ILE A 950 -7.07 3.26 -35.67
N THR A 951 -7.10 4.58 -35.93
CA THR A 951 -8.36 5.35 -35.96
C THR A 951 -8.46 6.20 -37.24
N GLY A 952 -9.62 6.24 -37.86
CA GLY A 952 -9.88 7.08 -39.02
C GLY A 952 -9.33 6.60 -40.35
N TYR A 953 -8.91 5.36 -40.42
CA TYR A 953 -8.41 4.70 -41.66
C TYR A 953 -9.52 4.52 -42.68
N ARG A 954 -9.27 4.89 -43.97
CA ARG A 954 -10.32 4.92 -44.99
C ARG A 954 -10.10 3.99 -46.18
N SER A 955 -8.92 3.38 -46.33
CA SER A 955 -8.72 2.44 -47.45
C SER A 955 -9.50 1.14 -47.23
N PHE A 956 -10.14 0.63 -48.31
CA PHE A 956 -10.89 -0.64 -48.27
C PHE A 956 -10.00 -1.89 -48.17
N SER A 957 -8.70 -1.75 -48.29
CA SER A 957 -7.75 -2.84 -48.17
C SER A 957 -6.76 -2.53 -47.07
N ILE A 958 -6.48 -3.52 -46.25
CA ILE A 958 -5.54 -3.44 -45.11
C ILE A 958 -4.13 -3.88 -45.53
N PRO A 959 -3.05 -3.37 -44.88
CA PRO A 959 -1.69 -3.76 -45.20
C PRO A 959 -1.36 -5.20 -44.85
N ASP A 960 -0.40 -5.80 -45.52
CA ASP A 960 -0.07 -7.22 -45.37
C ASP A 960 0.40 -7.57 -43.96
N TRP A 961 1.15 -6.70 -43.29
CA TRP A 961 1.59 -6.93 -41.93
C TRP A 961 0.41 -6.96 -40.89
N LEU A 962 -0.69 -6.27 -41.18
CA LEU A 962 -1.90 -6.29 -40.33
C LEU A 962 -2.76 -7.55 -40.61
N MET A 963 -2.61 -8.18 -41.82
CA MET A 963 -3.25 -9.44 -42.12
C MET A 963 -2.55 -10.63 -41.41
N ASP A 964 -1.23 -10.55 -41.21
CA ASP A 964 -0.45 -11.56 -40.47
C ASP A 964 0.14 -10.98 -39.20
N VAL A 965 -0.75 -10.50 -38.34
CA VAL A 965 -0.38 -9.86 -37.05
C VAL A 965 0.46 -10.81 -36.18
N ARG A 966 0.23 -12.12 -36.24
CA ARG A 966 0.95 -13.09 -35.39
C ARG A 966 2.43 -13.18 -35.75
N HIS A 967 2.75 -13.01 -37.00
CA HIS A 967 4.14 -13.04 -37.46
C HIS A 967 4.85 -11.70 -37.20
N HIS A 968 4.19 -10.58 -37.45
CA HIS A 968 4.79 -9.27 -37.35
C HIS A 968 4.79 -8.69 -35.91
N LEU A 969 3.77 -9.01 -35.11
CA LEU A 969 3.57 -8.47 -33.75
C LEU A 969 3.38 -9.60 -32.72
N PRO A 970 4.40 -10.41 -32.45
CA PRO A 970 4.28 -11.58 -31.58
C PRO A 970 3.94 -11.24 -30.12
N ASN A 971 4.21 -10.00 -29.69
CA ASN A 971 3.96 -9.52 -28.31
C ASN A 971 2.68 -8.71 -28.16
N ILE A 972 1.85 -8.59 -29.22
CA ILE A 972 0.65 -7.79 -29.22
C ILE A 972 -0.39 -8.31 -28.21
N LEU A 973 -0.93 -7.44 -27.38
CA LEU A 973 -1.96 -7.75 -26.39
C LEU A 973 -3.32 -7.16 -26.76
N GLU A 974 -3.32 -5.98 -27.36
CA GLU A 974 -4.55 -5.22 -27.68
C GLU A 974 -4.41 -4.60 -29.07
N ILE A 975 -5.45 -4.74 -29.89
CA ILE A 975 -5.61 -4.02 -31.15
C ILE A 975 -6.98 -3.38 -31.16
N HIS A 976 -7.01 -2.07 -31.37
CA HIS A 976 -8.24 -1.31 -31.51
C HIS A 976 -8.29 -0.69 -32.91
N LEU A 977 -9.34 -0.98 -33.65
CA LEU A 977 -9.59 -0.46 -34.97
C LEU A 977 -10.89 0.35 -34.90
N CYS A 978 -10.78 1.70 -35.01
CA CYS A 978 -11.92 2.60 -34.94
C CYS A 978 -12.08 3.34 -36.27
N ASP A 979 -13.32 3.63 -36.68
CA ASP A 979 -13.63 4.37 -37.89
C ASP A 979 -13.05 3.75 -39.17
N PHE A 980 -13.06 2.43 -39.26
CA PHE A 980 -12.67 1.66 -40.46
C PHE A 980 -13.86 1.57 -41.43
N PRO A 981 -13.63 1.54 -42.76
CA PRO A 981 -14.70 1.23 -43.68
C PRO A 981 -15.21 -0.20 -43.49
N ASN A 982 -16.56 -0.36 -43.57
CA ASN A 982 -17.24 -1.66 -43.39
C ASN A 982 -16.91 -2.64 -44.53
#